data_b974b1a89e984b11fbd151f15bedfa76
#
_entry.id   b974b1a89e984b11fbd151f15bedfa76
#
_cell.length_a   1.000
_cell.length_b   1.000
_cell.length_c   1.000
_cell.angle_alpha   90.00
_cell.angle_beta   90.00
_cell.angle_gamma   90.00
#
_symmetry.space_group_name_H-M   'P 1'
#
loop_
_entity.id
_entity.type
_entity.pdbx_description
1 polymer ?
#
loop_
_entity_poly.entity_id
_entity_poly.type
_entity_poly.pdbx_seq_one_letter_code
_entity_poly.pdbx_strand_id
1 'polypeptide(L)'
;MKKIYALLATLLLTIGVTAQSYNTNRGFVHPGGLHTQEDFDRIKDLLAKGDPTITAAVKVLTQAAYAQSTAGTSPVQTIVRGGGKGENYINAARGATIAYQNALVWKITGNKANASHAINVLMQWANTTKGIGGDSNYALAAGLYGYQFAQAAELLRDYEGWAPERFEQFRQWMLQVWYPSAMGFLRGRNGTWENVGKWWQAPGHYWSNWGLCNALCVMSIGVLCDDVFIYNQGLSYMKYDQVGTFTDPRTANPILNDGLTEFMGNLVVTVTNTPANLKASSYGTIGQMQESGRDIGHATMAAGLAIDIAHMAWNQGDDLFSFMDNRLAAGIEFVAAQTQNIEGLPWTNYKYGSGGIYYTDNRCWTMTGPALGNQIRPYWGTVIGHYQGVLGKDMPYSEMAYANLIKNGPDGGGQGSTSGGYDHLGYSVLMNYRDHKATAEEVPTLLAPKMVVGNDTLSHNELGGLVNTFKTNNNTGVAKGTVIKLLPQLRDGSEDSGQWQWNTGETTRNLTVTANESYVYRVCYTNKHGVKSYLCFSIAVQGDCEPTPVEVSATYNGVTATDSITIFCDDAITLKATSKDGFGSFAWSTGATNSNITVKNLRRDTLFAVAFKNQGGAISYDTIRVHLKYFRPQMAVNGKVKVDTVQCLCQPGDKVAFAPYVPSTFKDIRFQWSSGSTERSVTYNDIQTTIVDTLVYTLFGKSYTVCYVAYLSDTLDSAIPEGYYLIRNRFHDTYLTNNTVEGLPYANATFTAKKEGDALQQQAWKVTNENVDGPCYDLQNLADQRYLALTMRMTASTRTPYYFRKATGTQWYHLRNKRPCYFTINDDGTVDHTTYYVPTNFPVELIPYTLPAGIHDIHADKVSDDKRYNIQGQRVGADYKGLIIHNGKKYIIR
;
A
#
# COMPACT_ATOMS: atom_id res chain seq x y z
N MET A 1 -35.58 -2.82 16.57
CA MET A 1 -34.97 -3.25 15.31
C MET A 1 -35.30 -2.33 14.12
N LYS A 2 -36.55 -2.04 13.79
CA LYS A 2 -36.89 -1.10 12.68
C LYS A 2 -36.33 0.34 12.86
N LYS A 3 -36.17 0.84 14.08
CA LYS A 3 -35.62 2.19 14.37
C LYS A 3 -34.11 2.27 14.20
N ILE A 4 -33.38 1.19 14.38
CA ILE A 4 -31.91 1.13 14.17
C ILE A 4 -31.58 1.04 12.68
N TYR A 5 -32.40 0.33 11.91
CA TYR A 5 -32.23 0.27 10.45
C TYR A 5 -32.58 1.60 9.77
N ALA A 6 -33.56 2.35 10.30
CA ALA A 6 -33.87 3.68 9.81
C ALA A 6 -32.74 4.68 10.15
N LEU A 7 -32.11 4.56 11.30
CA LEU A 7 -30.97 5.43 11.68
C LEU A 7 -29.73 5.13 10.86
N LEU A 8 -29.40 3.86 10.58
CA LEU A 8 -28.29 3.50 9.69
C LEU A 8 -28.59 3.82 8.22
N ALA A 9 -29.81 3.63 7.74
CA ALA A 9 -30.20 3.99 6.38
C ALA A 9 -30.26 5.52 6.20
N THR A 10 -30.65 6.27 7.24
CA THR A 10 -30.66 7.75 7.22
C THR A 10 -29.23 8.31 7.34
N LEU A 11 -28.33 7.67 8.10
CA LEU A 11 -26.90 8.01 8.10
C LEU A 11 -26.21 7.70 6.77
N LEU A 12 -26.61 6.63 6.07
CA LEU A 12 -26.07 6.28 4.76
C LEU A 12 -26.56 7.18 3.60
N LEU A 13 -27.68 7.90 3.80
CA LEU A 13 -28.26 8.76 2.76
C LEU A 13 -27.89 10.25 2.94
N THR A 14 -27.22 10.63 4.02
CA THR A 14 -26.82 12.03 4.27
C THR A 14 -25.31 12.25 4.37
N ILE A 15 -24.51 11.23 4.21
CA ILE A 15 -23.09 11.44 3.96
C ILE A 15 -22.92 11.62 2.46
N GLY A 16 -23.37 12.77 1.95
CA GLY A 16 -22.63 13.38 0.89
C GLY A 16 -21.20 13.50 1.43
N VAL A 17 -20.25 12.84 0.79
CA VAL A 17 -18.84 13.14 0.93
C VAL A 17 -18.73 14.62 0.61
N THR A 18 -18.88 15.48 1.61
CA THR A 18 -18.36 16.84 1.49
C THR A 18 -16.87 16.61 1.43
N ALA A 19 -16.33 16.69 0.21
CA ALA A 19 -14.91 16.86 0.01
C ALA A 19 -14.49 17.95 0.99
N GLN A 20 -13.73 17.57 2.00
CA GLN A 20 -13.23 18.52 2.99
C GLN A 20 -12.42 19.53 2.20
N SER A 21 -12.74 20.81 2.30
CA SER A 21 -12.07 21.81 1.48
C SER A 21 -10.60 21.80 1.85
N TYR A 22 -9.73 21.76 0.87
CA TYR A 22 -8.26 21.75 0.99
C TYR A 22 -7.67 22.81 1.88
N ASN A 23 -8.39 23.86 2.16
CA ASN A 23 -7.99 25.05 2.89
C ASN A 23 -8.43 25.04 4.34
N THR A 24 -8.61 23.90 4.97
CA THR A 24 -8.70 23.86 6.41
C THR A 24 -7.31 24.08 6.97
N ASN A 25 -6.87 25.36 6.99
CA ASN A 25 -5.69 25.75 7.74
C ASN A 25 -5.94 25.47 9.22
N ARG A 26 -5.38 24.35 9.71
CA ARG A 26 -5.43 23.94 11.12
C ARG A 26 -4.40 24.68 11.97
N GLY A 27 -3.93 25.84 11.51
CA GLY A 27 -2.96 26.65 12.20
C GLY A 27 -1.49 26.26 11.91
N PHE A 28 -1.25 25.28 11.06
CA PHE A 28 0.09 24.97 10.57
C PHE A 28 0.68 26.12 9.75
N VAL A 29 2.01 26.21 9.75
CA VAL A 29 2.77 27.06 8.85
C VAL A 29 2.91 26.38 7.51
N HIS A 30 2.64 27.10 6.40
CA HIS A 30 2.80 26.59 5.04
C HIS A 30 3.50 27.59 4.12
N PRO A 31 4.49 27.14 3.31
CA PRO A 31 5.15 25.84 3.50
C PRO A 31 5.78 25.82 4.89
N GLY A 32 5.79 24.63 5.48
CA GLY A 32 6.21 24.52 6.88
C GLY A 32 6.75 23.14 7.22
N GLY A 33 7.16 22.36 6.22
CA GLY A 33 7.96 21.18 6.40
C GLY A 33 9.39 21.51 6.78
N LEU A 34 10.36 21.04 6.01
CA LEU A 34 11.77 21.40 6.19
C LEU A 34 12.07 22.86 5.80
N HIS A 35 11.18 23.53 5.10
CA HIS A 35 11.40 24.89 4.62
C HIS A 35 10.14 25.73 4.81
N THR A 36 10.37 27.00 5.17
CA THR A 36 9.34 28.00 5.34
C THR A 36 9.44 29.08 4.26
N GLN A 37 8.42 29.94 4.15
CA GLN A 37 8.51 31.10 3.27
C GLN A 37 9.63 32.04 3.68
N GLU A 38 9.90 32.18 4.99
CA GLU A 38 11.00 33.02 5.52
C GLU A 38 12.37 32.54 5.03
N ASP A 39 12.57 31.23 4.81
CA ASP A 39 13.81 30.69 4.25
C ASP A 39 14.01 31.12 2.80
N PHE A 40 12.95 31.06 2.00
CA PHE A 40 13.01 31.52 0.60
C PHE A 40 13.21 33.04 0.49
N ASP A 41 12.59 33.82 1.37
CA ASP A 41 12.76 35.26 1.41
C ASP A 41 14.19 35.65 1.81
N ARG A 42 14.77 34.96 2.78
CA ARG A 42 16.19 35.11 3.16
C ARG A 42 17.12 34.76 1.99
N ILE A 43 16.89 33.67 1.28
CA ILE A 43 17.70 33.30 0.12
C ILE A 43 17.62 34.37 -0.96
N LYS A 44 16.44 34.90 -1.26
CA LYS A 44 16.25 35.97 -2.25
C LYS A 44 16.93 37.26 -1.82
N ASP A 45 16.87 37.64 -0.54
CA ASP A 45 17.55 38.80 0.02
C ASP A 45 19.09 38.68 -0.10
N LEU A 46 19.65 37.54 0.29
CA LEU A 46 21.06 37.23 0.15
C LEU A 46 21.52 37.23 -1.31
N LEU A 47 20.74 36.69 -2.21
CA LEU A 47 21.01 36.74 -3.65
C LEU A 47 21.01 38.18 -4.17
N ALA A 48 20.07 39.02 -3.74
CA ALA A 48 19.98 40.42 -4.11
C ALA A 48 21.18 41.20 -3.58
N LYS A 49 21.73 40.83 -2.43
CA LYS A 49 22.95 41.38 -1.85
C LYS A 49 24.24 40.86 -2.50
N GLY A 50 24.14 39.86 -3.39
CA GLY A 50 25.29 39.26 -4.06
C GLY A 50 26.11 38.32 -3.15
N ASP A 51 25.49 37.73 -2.12
CA ASP A 51 26.18 36.78 -1.24
C ASP A 51 26.80 35.63 -2.04
N PRO A 52 28.13 35.41 -1.93
CA PRO A 52 28.81 34.41 -2.76
C PRO A 52 28.43 32.97 -2.42
N THR A 53 28.12 32.68 -1.16
CA THR A 53 27.78 31.34 -0.71
C THR A 53 26.42 30.93 -1.26
N ILE A 54 25.44 31.78 -1.11
CA ILE A 54 24.08 31.54 -1.61
C ILE A 54 24.06 31.52 -3.15
N THR A 55 24.81 32.45 -3.79
CA THR A 55 24.92 32.42 -5.26
C THR A 55 25.49 31.09 -5.77
N ALA A 56 26.54 30.58 -5.12
CA ALA A 56 27.12 29.29 -5.46
C ALA A 56 26.14 28.15 -5.19
N ALA A 57 25.41 28.16 -4.08
CA ALA A 57 24.47 27.13 -3.71
C ALA A 57 23.25 27.07 -4.67
N VAL A 58 22.70 28.21 -5.10
CA VAL A 58 21.67 28.29 -6.13
C VAL A 58 22.17 27.74 -7.46
N LYS A 59 23.43 28.02 -7.82
CA LYS A 59 24.05 27.46 -9.02
C LYS A 59 24.13 25.93 -8.95
N VAL A 60 24.53 25.37 -7.80
CA VAL A 60 24.57 23.91 -7.58
C VAL A 60 23.18 23.30 -7.80
N LEU A 61 22.14 23.90 -7.25
CA LEU A 61 20.75 23.42 -7.43
C LEU A 61 20.33 23.51 -8.90
N THR A 62 20.46 24.68 -9.54
CA THR A 62 19.93 24.90 -10.88
C THR A 62 20.67 24.11 -11.97
N GLN A 63 21.89 23.67 -11.70
CA GLN A 63 22.69 22.82 -12.60
C GLN A 63 22.51 21.32 -12.31
N ALA A 64 21.86 20.93 -11.22
CA ALA A 64 21.66 19.53 -10.88
C ALA A 64 20.78 18.82 -11.89
N ALA A 65 21.14 17.58 -12.26
CA ALA A 65 20.42 16.81 -13.27
C ALA A 65 18.95 16.54 -12.88
N TYR A 66 18.69 16.30 -11.61
CA TYR A 66 17.32 16.07 -11.12
C TYR A 66 16.51 17.37 -10.91
N ALA A 67 17.13 18.52 -10.97
CA ALA A 67 16.46 19.81 -10.92
C ALA A 67 15.99 20.31 -12.31
N GLN A 68 16.29 19.55 -13.37
CA GLN A 68 15.83 19.90 -14.72
C GLN A 68 14.36 19.54 -14.89
N SER A 69 13.58 20.42 -15.52
CA SER A 69 12.16 20.20 -15.80
C SER A 69 11.90 19.09 -16.83
N THR A 70 12.93 18.43 -17.33
CA THR A 70 12.90 17.30 -18.25
C THR A 70 13.36 15.99 -17.62
N ALA A 71 13.71 15.99 -16.33
CA ALA A 71 14.20 14.80 -15.63
C ALA A 71 13.10 13.71 -15.57
N GLY A 72 13.42 12.50 -16.07
CA GLY A 72 12.45 11.42 -16.15
C GLY A 72 12.24 10.69 -14.81
N THR A 73 11.02 10.24 -14.55
CA THR A 73 10.68 9.40 -13.40
C THR A 73 10.12 8.04 -13.84
N SER A 74 10.21 7.03 -12.98
CA SER A 74 9.78 5.66 -13.28
C SER A 74 8.96 5.08 -12.13
N PRO A 75 7.69 5.49 -11.99
CA PRO A 75 6.83 5.00 -10.93
C PRO A 75 6.53 3.51 -11.08
N VAL A 76 6.35 2.83 -9.94
CA VAL A 76 6.08 1.40 -9.86
C VAL A 76 4.81 1.14 -9.04
N GLN A 77 4.09 0.06 -9.38
CA GLN A 77 2.85 -0.27 -8.67
C GLN A 77 3.08 -0.63 -7.20
N THR A 78 4.16 -1.36 -6.92
CA THR A 78 4.60 -1.66 -5.57
C THR A 78 6.07 -1.29 -5.43
N ILE A 79 6.39 -0.46 -4.43
CA ILE A 79 7.77 -0.15 -4.07
C ILE A 79 8.29 -1.33 -3.25
N VAL A 80 9.37 -1.97 -3.72
CA VAL A 80 9.96 -3.14 -3.07
C VAL A 80 11.36 -2.79 -2.57
N ARG A 81 11.60 -2.98 -1.26
CA ARG A 81 12.92 -2.87 -0.64
C ARG A 81 13.17 -4.06 0.27
N GLY A 82 14.29 -4.75 0.08
CA GLY A 82 14.65 -5.98 0.76
C GLY A 82 14.05 -7.24 0.13
N GLY A 83 14.57 -8.41 0.55
CA GLY A 83 14.18 -9.72 0.02
C GLY A 83 14.92 -10.14 -1.26
N GLY A 84 15.78 -9.30 -1.84
CA GLY A 84 16.73 -9.66 -2.90
C GLY A 84 16.13 -9.97 -4.28
N LYS A 85 14.81 -9.85 -4.46
CA LYS A 85 14.13 -10.04 -5.74
C LYS A 85 13.18 -8.88 -6.04
N GLY A 86 13.32 -8.31 -7.25
CA GLY A 86 12.43 -7.26 -7.72
C GLY A 86 12.57 -5.94 -6.97
N GLU A 87 13.69 -5.71 -6.29
CA GLU A 87 13.95 -4.44 -5.60
C GLU A 87 13.96 -3.27 -6.59
N ASN A 88 13.14 -2.26 -6.28
CA ASN A 88 12.95 -1.10 -7.15
C ASN A 88 12.82 0.22 -6.38
N TYR A 89 13.06 0.20 -5.07
CA TYR A 89 12.91 1.35 -4.18
C TYR A 89 13.69 2.59 -4.62
N ILE A 90 14.79 2.39 -5.32
CA ILE A 90 15.60 3.51 -5.83
C ILE A 90 14.82 4.38 -6.83
N ASN A 91 13.82 3.83 -7.51
CA ASN A 91 12.96 4.61 -8.40
C ASN A 91 12.13 5.62 -7.60
N ALA A 92 11.61 5.21 -6.42
CA ALA A 92 10.88 6.11 -5.53
C ALA A 92 11.78 7.22 -4.99
N ALA A 93 13.00 6.85 -4.56
CA ALA A 93 14.01 7.81 -4.12
C ALA A 93 14.31 8.87 -5.19
N ARG A 94 14.55 8.44 -6.43
CA ARG A 94 14.78 9.35 -7.57
C ARG A 94 13.56 10.19 -7.88
N GLY A 95 12.36 9.60 -7.88
CA GLY A 95 11.11 10.33 -8.11
C GLY A 95 10.90 11.45 -7.10
N ALA A 96 11.07 11.18 -5.82
CA ALA A 96 10.95 12.17 -4.76
C ALA A 96 12.02 13.28 -4.90
N THR A 97 13.27 12.89 -5.18
CA THR A 97 14.37 13.84 -5.41
C THR A 97 14.09 14.78 -6.59
N ILE A 98 13.61 14.25 -7.73
CA ILE A 98 13.25 15.07 -8.89
C ILE A 98 12.14 16.06 -8.53
N ALA A 99 11.08 15.59 -7.87
CA ALA A 99 9.99 16.47 -7.47
C ALA A 99 10.46 17.57 -6.51
N TYR A 100 11.26 17.22 -5.50
CA TYR A 100 11.75 18.17 -4.52
C TYR A 100 12.69 19.21 -5.13
N GLN A 101 13.68 18.82 -5.92
CA GLN A 101 14.63 19.76 -6.53
C GLN A 101 13.94 20.71 -7.52
N ASN A 102 12.98 20.21 -8.30
CA ASN A 102 12.19 21.06 -9.18
C ASN A 102 11.29 22.04 -8.38
N ALA A 103 10.72 21.60 -7.25
CA ALA A 103 9.97 22.49 -6.37
C ALA A 103 10.85 23.59 -5.77
N LEU A 104 12.09 23.29 -5.36
CA LEU A 104 13.06 24.28 -4.89
C LEU A 104 13.43 25.30 -5.97
N VAL A 105 13.72 24.84 -7.19
CA VAL A 105 14.02 25.74 -8.31
C VAL A 105 12.87 26.71 -8.53
N TRP A 106 11.62 26.21 -8.54
CA TRP A 106 10.46 27.08 -8.67
C TRP A 106 10.36 28.10 -7.53
N LYS A 107 10.45 27.67 -6.28
CA LYS A 107 10.34 28.58 -5.11
C LYS A 107 11.39 29.71 -5.13
N ILE A 108 12.61 29.41 -5.57
CA ILE A 108 13.72 30.36 -5.59
C ILE A 108 13.68 31.25 -6.84
N THR A 109 13.41 30.66 -8.02
CA THR A 109 13.54 31.36 -9.32
C THR A 109 12.21 31.80 -9.92
N GLY A 110 11.08 31.27 -9.45
CA GLY A 110 9.76 31.47 -10.05
C GLY A 110 9.51 30.68 -11.34
N ASN A 111 10.41 29.75 -11.73
CA ASN A 111 10.25 29.02 -12.99
C ASN A 111 9.09 28.03 -12.94
N LYS A 112 7.97 28.40 -13.57
CA LYS A 112 6.73 27.60 -13.59
C LYS A 112 6.87 26.25 -14.30
N ALA A 113 7.82 26.09 -15.23
CA ALA A 113 8.07 24.79 -15.85
C ALA A 113 8.54 23.75 -14.84
N ASN A 114 9.38 24.16 -13.86
CA ASN A 114 9.82 23.30 -12.79
C ASN A 114 8.67 22.93 -11.83
N ALA A 115 7.80 23.88 -11.45
CA ALA A 115 6.62 23.57 -10.63
C ALA A 115 5.71 22.56 -11.31
N SER A 116 5.38 22.79 -12.58
CA SER A 116 4.52 21.90 -13.36
C SER A 116 5.15 20.50 -13.52
N HIS A 117 6.47 20.43 -13.72
CA HIS A 117 7.18 19.17 -13.82
C HIS A 117 7.16 18.40 -12.48
N ALA A 118 7.44 19.06 -11.37
CA ALA A 118 7.39 18.47 -10.03
C ALA A 118 6.01 17.87 -9.74
N ILE A 119 4.92 18.61 -10.02
CA ILE A 119 3.56 18.10 -9.85
C ILE A 119 3.30 16.88 -10.75
N ASN A 120 3.76 16.92 -12.00
CA ASN A 120 3.59 15.77 -12.90
C ASN A 120 4.30 14.52 -12.37
N VAL A 121 5.51 14.66 -11.82
CA VAL A 121 6.22 13.55 -11.18
C VAL A 121 5.44 13.04 -9.97
N LEU A 122 5.02 13.91 -9.06
CA LEU A 122 4.24 13.54 -7.87
C LEU A 122 2.96 12.79 -8.25
N MET A 123 2.22 13.29 -9.23
CA MET A 123 0.96 12.67 -9.65
C MET A 123 1.16 11.36 -10.41
N GLN A 124 2.24 11.19 -11.17
CA GLN A 124 2.56 9.89 -11.78
C GLN A 124 2.77 8.83 -10.69
N TRP A 125 3.46 9.17 -9.60
CA TRP A 125 3.64 8.27 -8.46
C TRP A 125 2.33 7.98 -7.75
N ALA A 126 1.54 8.99 -7.43
CA ALA A 126 0.24 8.84 -6.76
C ALA A 126 -0.75 7.98 -7.56
N ASN A 127 -0.75 8.13 -8.89
CA ASN A 127 -1.62 7.35 -9.77
C ASN A 127 -1.18 5.89 -9.90
N THR A 128 0.12 5.61 -9.81
CA THR A 128 0.67 4.30 -10.11
C THR A 128 0.85 3.45 -8.85
N THR A 129 1.41 4.03 -7.79
CA THR A 129 1.84 3.26 -6.61
C THR A 129 0.70 2.99 -5.64
N LYS A 130 0.49 1.71 -5.34
CA LYS A 130 -0.60 1.22 -4.48
C LYS A 130 -0.10 0.61 -3.17
N GLY A 131 1.20 0.37 -3.02
CA GLY A 131 1.73 -0.22 -1.80
C GLY A 131 3.26 -0.23 -1.73
N ILE A 132 3.74 -0.57 -0.55
CA ILE A 132 5.17 -0.72 -0.23
C ILE A 132 5.36 -2.13 0.32
N GLY A 133 6.35 -2.85 -0.18
CA GLY A 133 6.58 -4.25 0.18
C GLY A 133 8.07 -4.61 0.17
N GLY A 134 8.36 -5.89 0.35
CA GLY A 134 9.70 -6.44 0.51
C GLY A 134 9.81 -7.22 1.83
N ASP A 135 11.01 -7.30 2.39
CA ASP A 135 11.20 -7.78 3.76
C ASP A 135 11.00 -6.63 4.76
N SER A 136 11.53 -6.73 5.99
CA SER A 136 11.42 -5.66 6.98
C SER A 136 11.93 -4.30 6.49
N ASN A 137 12.80 -4.26 5.47
CA ASN A 137 13.32 -3.01 4.89
C ASN A 137 12.24 -2.18 4.16
N TYR A 138 11.04 -2.72 3.93
CA TYR A 138 9.92 -1.90 3.42
C TYR A 138 9.65 -0.68 4.31
N ALA A 139 9.88 -0.80 5.63
CA ALA A 139 9.71 0.29 6.57
C ALA A 139 10.73 1.42 6.38
N LEU A 140 11.96 1.09 5.98
CA LEU A 140 12.94 2.13 5.58
C LEU A 140 12.50 2.85 4.30
N ALA A 141 11.96 2.13 3.32
CA ALA A 141 11.42 2.76 2.13
C ALA A 141 10.25 3.69 2.47
N ALA A 142 9.33 3.24 3.32
CA ALA A 142 8.19 4.03 3.78
C ALA A 142 8.63 5.33 4.48
N GLY A 143 9.55 5.23 5.43
CA GLY A 143 10.07 6.38 6.15
C GLY A 143 10.83 7.34 5.25
N LEU A 144 11.91 6.85 4.60
CA LEU A 144 12.86 7.69 3.86
C LEU A 144 12.25 8.37 2.64
N TYR A 145 11.44 7.66 1.85
CA TYR A 145 10.90 8.26 0.63
C TYR A 145 9.56 8.92 0.85
N GLY A 146 8.79 8.45 1.84
CA GLY A 146 7.52 9.07 2.20
C GLY A 146 7.68 10.51 2.65
N TYR A 147 8.65 10.82 3.54
CA TYR A 147 8.87 12.20 3.94
C TYR A 147 9.33 13.07 2.76
N GLN A 148 10.17 12.55 1.87
CA GLN A 148 10.68 13.30 0.73
C GLN A 148 9.58 13.67 -0.26
N PHE A 149 8.64 12.75 -0.54
CA PHE A 149 7.45 13.05 -1.35
C PHE A 149 6.56 14.11 -0.68
N ALA A 150 6.34 13.99 0.64
CA ALA A 150 5.55 14.97 1.38
C ALA A 150 6.20 16.36 1.37
N GLN A 151 7.53 16.46 1.56
CA GLN A 151 8.26 17.72 1.51
C GLN A 151 8.20 18.39 0.15
N ALA A 152 8.32 17.59 -0.94
CA ALA A 152 8.19 18.12 -2.29
C ALA A 152 6.79 18.68 -2.55
N ALA A 153 5.76 17.98 -2.09
CA ALA A 153 4.36 18.40 -2.25
C ALA A 153 4.04 19.64 -1.42
N GLU A 154 4.57 19.72 -0.19
CA GLU A 154 4.37 20.86 0.69
C GLU A 154 4.91 22.17 0.09
N LEU A 155 6.06 22.12 -0.59
CA LEU A 155 6.59 23.27 -1.31
C LEU A 155 5.70 23.77 -2.45
N LEU A 156 4.89 22.88 -3.04
CA LEU A 156 4.04 23.18 -4.19
C LEU A 156 2.59 23.51 -3.81
N ARG A 157 2.25 23.47 -2.54
CA ARG A 157 0.90 23.65 -2.00
C ARG A 157 0.21 24.92 -2.52
N ASP A 158 0.95 26.02 -2.62
CA ASP A 158 0.47 27.34 -3.03
C ASP A 158 0.62 27.62 -4.53
N TYR A 159 1.07 26.63 -5.31
CA TYR A 159 1.19 26.82 -6.75
C TYR A 159 -0.18 26.71 -7.46
N GLU A 160 -0.57 27.82 -8.09
CA GLU A 160 -1.87 27.96 -8.78
C GLU A 160 -2.14 26.92 -9.88
N GLY A 161 -1.08 26.33 -10.44
CA GLY A 161 -1.16 25.29 -11.47
C GLY A 161 -1.44 23.88 -10.93
N TRP A 162 -1.51 23.70 -9.62
CA TRP A 162 -1.93 22.42 -9.04
C TRP A 162 -3.41 22.45 -8.67
N ALA A 163 -4.23 21.85 -9.54
CA ALA A 163 -5.67 21.80 -9.31
C ALA A 163 -6.00 21.18 -7.94
N PRO A 164 -6.91 21.76 -7.15
CA PRO A 164 -7.25 21.29 -5.82
C PRO A 164 -7.58 19.82 -5.71
N GLU A 165 -8.33 19.27 -6.64
CA GLU A 165 -8.73 17.86 -6.65
C GLU A 165 -7.52 16.92 -6.83
N ARG A 166 -6.52 17.35 -7.61
CA ARG A 166 -5.28 16.60 -7.81
C ARG A 166 -4.39 16.69 -6.58
N PHE A 167 -4.35 17.82 -5.89
CA PHE A 167 -3.63 17.95 -4.63
C PHE A 167 -4.24 17.05 -3.56
N GLU A 168 -5.59 17.00 -3.47
CA GLU A 168 -6.26 16.06 -2.56
C GLU A 168 -5.99 14.61 -2.91
N GLN A 169 -6.04 14.26 -4.17
CA GLN A 169 -5.69 12.92 -4.60
C GLN A 169 -4.28 12.53 -4.14
N PHE A 170 -3.34 13.47 -4.18
CA PHE A 170 -1.99 13.24 -3.67
C PHE A 170 -1.97 13.09 -2.14
N ARG A 171 -2.68 13.94 -1.39
CA ARG A 171 -2.83 13.82 0.07
C ARG A 171 -3.42 12.46 0.45
N GLN A 172 -4.47 12.01 -0.23
CA GLN A 172 -5.07 10.70 -0.01
C GLN A 172 -4.09 9.56 -0.31
N TRP A 173 -3.24 9.68 -1.31
CA TRP A 173 -2.19 8.72 -1.57
C TRP A 173 -1.18 8.65 -0.43
N MET A 174 -0.78 9.78 0.15
CA MET A 174 0.09 9.82 1.33
C MET A 174 -0.55 9.14 2.53
N LEU A 175 -1.83 9.39 2.76
CA LEU A 175 -2.60 8.81 3.87
C LEU A 175 -2.87 7.30 3.70
N GLN A 176 -3.04 6.82 2.47
CA GLN A 176 -3.43 5.42 2.22
C GLN A 176 -2.24 4.49 1.99
N VAL A 177 -1.11 5.00 1.52
CA VAL A 177 0.06 4.18 1.16
C VAL A 177 1.22 4.37 2.15
N TRP A 178 1.59 5.62 2.43
CA TRP A 178 2.78 5.93 3.21
C TRP A 178 2.53 5.95 4.72
N TYR A 179 1.51 6.66 5.15
CA TYR A 179 1.19 6.77 6.58
C TYR A 179 0.98 5.41 7.27
N PRO A 180 0.18 4.47 6.73
CA PRO A 180 -0.02 3.19 7.40
C PRO A 180 1.25 2.36 7.51
N SER A 181 2.12 2.42 6.50
CA SER A 181 3.39 1.69 6.51
C SER A 181 4.37 2.28 7.53
N ALA A 182 4.52 3.61 7.56
CA ALA A 182 5.40 4.30 8.51
C ALA A 182 4.88 4.16 9.95
N MET A 183 3.60 4.41 10.17
CA MET A 183 2.99 4.35 11.51
C MET A 183 2.93 2.91 12.03
N GLY A 184 2.66 1.94 11.16
CA GLY A 184 2.69 0.51 11.50
C GLY A 184 4.06 0.06 12.00
N PHE A 185 5.15 0.57 11.41
CA PHE A 185 6.49 0.31 11.91
C PHE A 185 6.71 0.92 13.30
N LEU A 186 6.42 2.20 13.49
CA LEU A 186 6.59 2.87 14.78
C LEU A 186 5.86 2.12 15.87
N ARG A 187 4.61 1.77 15.64
CA ARG A 187 3.77 1.02 16.56
C ARG A 187 4.32 -0.36 16.86
N GLY A 188 4.71 -1.10 15.84
CA GLY A 188 5.21 -2.46 15.99
C GLY A 188 6.59 -2.57 16.67
N ARG A 189 7.35 -1.48 16.73
CA ARG A 189 8.74 -1.50 17.19
C ARG A 189 8.98 -0.85 18.55
N ASN A 190 8.07 -0.02 19.03
CA ASN A 190 8.23 0.64 20.31
C ASN A 190 7.89 -0.25 21.51
N GLY A 191 7.35 -1.42 21.32
CA GLY A 191 6.96 -2.33 22.39
C GLY A 191 5.85 -1.81 23.31
N THR A 192 5.22 -0.71 22.96
CA THR A 192 4.08 -0.14 23.69
C THR A 192 2.74 -0.74 23.29
N TRP A 193 2.76 -1.74 22.44
CA TRP A 193 1.60 -2.33 21.79
C TRP A 193 1.30 -3.73 22.29
N GLU A 194 0.13 -4.18 21.96
CA GLU A 194 -0.27 -5.57 22.05
C GLU A 194 0.77 -6.46 21.35
N ASN A 195 1.36 -7.37 21.85
CA ASN A 195 2.42 -8.25 21.36
C ASN A 195 3.81 -8.00 21.95
N VAL A 196 3.86 -7.37 23.12
CA VAL A 196 5.10 -7.22 23.90
C VAL A 196 5.82 -8.56 24.16
N GLY A 197 5.13 -9.68 23.98
CA GLY A 197 5.74 -11.02 24.07
C GLY A 197 6.66 -11.39 22.93
N LYS A 198 6.67 -10.62 21.83
CA LYS A 198 7.56 -10.87 20.71
C LYS A 198 8.78 -9.99 20.84
N TRP A 199 9.93 -10.62 21.04
CA TRP A 199 11.20 -9.94 21.28
C TRP A 199 11.58 -8.88 20.24
N TRP A 200 11.21 -9.07 18.97
CA TRP A 200 11.48 -8.11 17.89
C TRP A 200 10.58 -6.87 17.89
N GLN A 201 9.63 -6.84 18.81
CA GLN A 201 8.75 -5.70 19.04
C GLN A 201 9.03 -5.02 20.38
N ALA A 202 10.05 -5.51 21.11
CA ALA A 202 10.43 -4.93 22.38
C ALA A 202 10.99 -3.49 22.21
N PRO A 203 10.75 -2.61 23.16
CA PRO A 203 11.29 -1.26 23.14
C PRO A 203 12.80 -1.26 22.95
N GLY A 204 13.31 -0.32 22.16
CA GLY A 204 14.74 -0.09 22.03
C GLY A 204 15.55 -1.15 21.32
N HIS A 205 14.96 -2.16 20.74
CA HIS A 205 15.71 -3.19 20.05
C HIS A 205 15.96 -2.94 18.56
N TYR A 206 15.36 -1.90 17.99
CA TYR A 206 15.59 -1.49 16.60
C TYR A 206 16.54 -0.29 16.54
N TRP A 207 17.32 -0.23 15.47
CA TRP A 207 18.19 0.91 15.21
C TRP A 207 17.41 2.20 15.02
N SER A 208 17.90 3.32 15.60
CA SER A 208 17.16 4.59 15.67
C SER A 208 16.83 5.19 14.31
N ASN A 209 17.68 5.00 13.29
CA ASN A 209 17.40 5.54 11.96
C ASN A 209 16.04 5.07 11.39
N TRP A 210 15.63 3.84 11.73
CA TRP A 210 14.34 3.28 11.32
C TRP A 210 13.17 4.02 12.00
N GLY A 211 13.26 4.28 13.29
CA GLY A 211 12.26 5.06 14.01
C GLY A 211 12.22 6.50 13.53
N LEU A 212 13.39 7.12 13.39
CA LEU A 212 13.52 8.53 12.99
C LEU A 212 12.97 8.79 11.59
N CYS A 213 13.31 7.97 10.58
CA CYS A 213 12.78 8.22 9.23
C CYS A 213 11.25 8.05 9.17
N ASN A 214 10.70 7.08 9.92
CA ASN A 214 9.25 6.89 9.96
C ASN A 214 8.54 7.99 10.77
N ALA A 215 9.12 8.48 11.87
CA ALA A 215 8.61 9.63 12.60
C ALA A 215 8.62 10.90 11.74
N LEU A 216 9.72 11.14 11.00
CA LEU A 216 9.82 12.26 10.05
C LEU A 216 8.76 12.15 8.95
N CYS A 217 8.51 10.96 8.42
CA CYS A 217 7.47 10.71 7.43
C CYS A 217 6.07 11.03 7.99
N VAL A 218 5.76 10.53 9.18
CA VAL A 218 4.46 10.77 9.82
C VAL A 218 4.24 12.25 10.09
N MET A 219 5.24 12.97 10.66
CA MET A 219 5.13 14.42 10.87
C MET A 219 4.97 15.19 9.55
N SER A 220 5.72 14.81 8.50
CA SER A 220 5.61 15.45 7.19
C SER A 220 4.22 15.27 6.57
N ILE A 221 3.62 14.09 6.73
CA ILE A 221 2.24 13.84 6.28
C ILE A 221 1.26 14.66 7.11
N GLY A 222 1.47 14.76 8.44
CA GLY A 222 0.64 15.56 9.32
C GLY A 222 0.58 17.04 8.89
N VAL A 223 1.74 17.65 8.59
CA VAL A 223 1.81 19.03 8.07
C VAL A 223 1.14 19.13 6.70
N LEU A 224 1.51 18.26 5.74
CA LEU A 224 0.97 18.29 4.38
C LEU A 224 -0.56 18.13 4.35
N CYS A 225 -1.10 17.30 5.24
CA CYS A 225 -2.53 16.99 5.29
C CYS A 225 -3.33 17.87 6.25
N ASP A 226 -2.72 18.86 6.91
CA ASP A 226 -3.36 19.65 7.97
C ASP A 226 -3.95 18.79 9.11
N ASP A 227 -3.33 17.64 9.37
CA ASP A 227 -3.79 16.68 10.39
C ASP A 227 -2.94 16.77 11.66
N VAL A 228 -3.48 17.45 12.66
CA VAL A 228 -2.82 17.64 13.96
C VAL A 228 -2.61 16.32 14.69
N PHE A 229 -3.54 15.36 14.53
CA PHE A 229 -3.42 14.06 15.15
C PHE A 229 -2.22 13.29 14.59
N ILE A 230 -2.07 13.26 13.27
CA ILE A 230 -0.93 12.59 12.60
C ILE A 230 0.39 13.28 12.97
N TYR A 231 0.44 14.61 12.92
CA TYR A 231 1.61 15.36 13.31
C TYR A 231 2.06 15.04 14.75
N ASN A 232 1.11 15.06 15.69
CA ASN A 232 1.39 14.78 17.09
C ASN A 232 1.81 13.33 17.34
N GLN A 233 1.44 12.38 16.49
CA GLN A 233 1.94 11.00 16.61
C GLN A 233 3.46 10.94 16.42
N GLY A 234 4.00 11.60 15.39
CA GLY A 234 5.43 11.69 15.18
C GLY A 234 6.15 12.52 16.26
N LEU A 235 5.56 13.63 16.66
CA LEU A 235 6.09 14.47 17.73
C LEU A 235 6.14 13.72 19.07
N SER A 236 5.08 12.99 19.40
CA SER A 236 5.00 12.17 20.61
C SER A 236 6.06 11.08 20.63
N TYR A 237 6.40 10.50 19.48
CA TYR A 237 7.46 9.52 19.37
C TYR A 237 8.78 10.09 19.90
N MET A 238 9.09 11.35 19.58
CA MET A 238 10.32 12.02 20.06
C MET A 238 10.28 12.36 21.54
N LYS A 239 9.10 12.68 22.08
CA LYS A 239 8.95 13.21 23.45
C LYS A 239 8.52 12.16 24.47
N TYR A 240 7.70 11.19 24.05
CA TYR A 240 6.97 10.31 24.98
C TYR A 240 7.13 8.81 24.70
N ASP A 241 8.00 8.44 23.79
CA ASP A 241 8.34 7.04 23.62
C ASP A 241 8.97 6.50 24.93
N GLN A 242 8.48 5.36 25.41
CA GLN A 242 8.96 4.74 26.63
C GLN A 242 10.23 3.90 26.44
N VAL A 243 10.79 3.88 25.28
CA VAL A 243 12.01 3.15 24.96
C VAL A 243 13.13 3.49 25.94
N GLY A 244 13.24 4.75 26.34
CA GLY A 244 14.26 5.22 27.27
C GLY A 244 14.20 4.60 28.65
N THR A 245 13.10 4.02 29.08
CA THR A 245 12.97 3.34 30.38
C THR A 245 13.23 1.86 30.35
N PHE A 246 13.42 1.29 29.17
CA PHE A 246 13.54 -0.15 29.02
C PHE A 246 14.94 -0.63 29.37
N THR A 247 15.01 -1.64 30.21
CA THR A 247 16.23 -2.38 30.54
C THR A 247 16.01 -3.86 30.26
N ASP A 248 17.08 -4.57 29.87
CA ASP A 248 17.00 -6.03 29.76
C ASP A 248 16.99 -6.66 31.16
N PRO A 249 15.88 -7.23 31.60
CA PRO A 249 15.78 -7.82 32.93
C PRO A 249 16.69 -9.04 33.12
N ARG A 250 17.20 -9.63 32.03
CA ARG A 250 18.05 -10.84 32.09
C ARG A 250 19.53 -10.49 32.25
N THR A 251 19.96 -9.40 31.72
CA THR A 251 21.38 -9.01 31.66
C THR A 251 21.71 -7.82 32.54
N ALA A 252 20.72 -7.11 33.04
CA ALA A 252 20.85 -5.84 33.74
C ALA A 252 21.66 -4.76 32.94
N ASN A 253 21.86 -4.98 31.64
CA ASN A 253 22.48 -4.00 30.78
C ASN A 253 21.40 -3.01 30.33
N PRO A 254 21.60 -1.69 30.53
CA PRO A 254 20.71 -0.73 29.98
C PRO A 254 20.79 -0.83 28.44
N ILE A 255 19.64 -0.70 27.78
CA ILE A 255 19.62 -0.21 26.43
C ILE A 255 20.17 1.20 26.47
N LEU A 256 20.63 1.72 25.36
CA LEU A 256 21.16 3.09 25.32
C LEU A 256 20.10 4.09 25.83
N ASN A 257 19.99 4.21 27.14
CA ASN A 257 19.07 5.09 27.83
C ASN A 257 19.69 5.57 29.14
N ASP A 258 19.20 6.66 29.65
CA ASP A 258 19.64 7.28 30.90
C ASP A 258 18.55 7.23 31.99
N GLY A 259 17.58 6.35 31.85
CA GLY A 259 16.45 6.23 32.75
C GLY A 259 15.27 7.15 32.47
N LEU A 260 15.31 7.90 31.36
CA LEU A 260 14.22 8.77 30.94
C LEU A 260 13.17 7.97 30.16
N THR A 261 11.99 8.53 30.08
CA THR A 261 10.84 7.91 29.38
C THR A 261 10.72 8.36 27.92
N GLU A 262 11.46 9.39 27.52
CA GLU A 262 11.43 9.99 26.22
C GLU A 262 12.37 9.27 25.25
N PHE A 263 11.96 9.14 23.99
CA PHE A 263 12.79 8.55 22.95
C PHE A 263 14.10 9.33 22.76
N MET A 264 14.08 10.66 22.91
CA MET A 264 15.27 11.49 22.83
C MET A 264 16.34 11.06 23.85
N GLY A 265 15.96 10.70 25.07
CA GLY A 265 16.88 10.18 26.08
C GLY A 265 17.47 8.81 25.71
N ASN A 266 16.72 8.00 24.96
CA ASN A 266 17.24 6.73 24.43
C ASN A 266 18.07 6.92 23.15
N LEU A 267 17.78 7.96 22.37
CA LEU A 267 18.53 8.30 21.17
C LEU A 267 19.92 8.85 21.53
N VAL A 268 20.00 9.67 22.58
CA VAL A 268 21.23 10.35 23.00
C VAL A 268 21.43 10.15 24.51
N VAL A 269 22.46 9.43 24.89
CA VAL A 269 22.92 9.31 26.29
C VAL A 269 23.93 10.42 26.56
N THR A 270 23.65 11.29 27.52
CA THR A 270 24.57 12.38 27.87
C THR A 270 25.79 11.85 28.62
N VAL A 271 26.94 12.42 28.29
CA VAL A 271 28.19 12.17 28.97
C VAL A 271 28.52 13.41 29.79
N THR A 272 28.41 13.30 31.13
CA THR A 272 28.58 14.44 32.03
C THR A 272 30.03 14.89 32.22
N ASN A 273 30.99 13.96 32.03
CA ASN A 273 32.42 14.24 32.24
C ASN A 273 33.17 14.20 30.92
N THR A 274 33.13 15.30 30.18
CA THR A 274 33.95 15.43 28.97
C THR A 274 35.42 15.52 29.37
N PRO A 275 36.32 14.67 28.84
CA PRO A 275 37.75 14.75 29.12
C PRO A 275 38.31 16.12 28.76
N ALA A 276 39.28 16.61 29.57
CA ALA A 276 39.85 17.96 29.37
C ALA A 276 40.57 18.18 28.01
N ASN A 277 40.99 17.11 27.36
CA ASN A 277 41.58 17.13 26.02
C ASN A 277 40.56 17.18 24.88
N LEU A 278 39.27 17.02 25.15
CA LEU A 278 38.20 17.13 24.16
C LEU A 278 37.52 18.50 24.27
N LYS A 279 37.18 19.10 23.14
CA LYS A 279 36.36 20.33 23.14
C LYS A 279 34.95 19.98 23.58
N ALA A 280 34.45 20.67 24.61
CA ALA A 280 33.03 20.62 24.94
C ALA A 280 32.25 21.60 24.06
N SER A 281 30.99 21.28 23.77
CA SER A 281 30.06 22.21 23.16
C SER A 281 29.70 23.35 24.14
N SER A 282 29.07 24.41 23.68
CA SER A 282 28.65 25.55 24.52
C SER A 282 27.66 25.20 25.62
N TYR A 283 27.02 24.02 25.54
CA TYR A 283 26.16 23.46 26.60
C TYR A 283 26.91 22.49 27.56
N GLY A 284 28.22 22.37 27.41
CA GLY A 284 29.11 21.71 28.38
C GLY A 284 29.14 20.17 28.34
N THR A 285 28.38 19.52 27.50
CA THR A 285 28.34 18.05 27.39
C THR A 285 28.38 17.58 25.94
N ILE A 286 28.85 16.33 25.73
CA ILE A 286 28.59 15.59 24.47
C ILE A 286 27.85 14.30 24.82
N GLY A 287 27.03 13.82 23.90
CA GLY A 287 26.15 12.68 24.13
C GLY A 287 26.36 11.58 23.11
N GLN A 288 26.44 10.36 23.57
CA GLN A 288 26.59 9.15 22.76
C GLN A 288 25.27 8.83 22.06
N MET A 289 25.22 8.95 20.75
CA MET A 289 24.01 8.55 19.99
C MET A 289 23.90 7.02 19.87
N GLN A 290 22.67 6.53 19.77
CA GLN A 290 22.35 5.12 19.75
C GLN A 290 23.11 4.31 18.68
N GLU A 291 23.32 4.89 17.48
CA GLU A 291 24.01 4.20 16.39
C GLU A 291 25.50 4.50 16.30
N SER A 292 26.03 5.25 17.25
CA SER A 292 27.45 5.67 17.24
C SER A 292 28.45 4.52 17.27
N GLY A 293 28.06 3.34 17.73
CA GLY A 293 28.91 2.14 17.75
C GLY A 293 28.68 1.19 16.57
N ARG A 294 27.67 1.43 15.75
CA ARG A 294 27.31 0.53 14.65
C ARG A 294 28.27 0.69 13.46
N ASP A 295 28.20 1.81 12.80
CA ASP A 295 29.10 2.28 11.76
C ASP A 295 28.84 3.78 11.54
N ILE A 296 29.81 4.48 10.97
CA ILE A 296 29.72 5.94 10.78
C ILE A 296 28.62 6.34 9.78
N GLY A 297 28.29 5.49 8.81
CA GLY A 297 27.24 5.75 7.84
C GLY A 297 25.86 5.81 8.49
N HIS A 298 25.56 4.87 9.39
CA HIS A 298 24.30 4.86 10.13
C HIS A 298 24.28 5.90 11.24
N ALA A 299 25.40 6.12 11.96
CA ALA A 299 25.48 7.18 12.95
C ALA A 299 25.15 8.56 12.34
N THR A 300 25.77 8.89 11.20
CA THR A 300 25.48 10.14 10.48
C THR A 300 24.08 10.17 9.89
N MET A 301 23.53 9.05 9.44
CA MET A 301 22.15 8.98 8.97
C MET A 301 21.15 9.29 10.09
N ALA A 302 21.31 8.66 11.24
CA ALA A 302 20.44 8.90 12.40
C ALA A 302 20.53 10.35 12.88
N ALA A 303 21.74 10.92 12.92
CA ALA A 303 21.95 12.32 13.28
C ALA A 303 21.23 13.28 12.34
N GLY A 304 21.34 13.08 11.01
CA GLY A 304 20.68 13.93 10.03
C GLY A 304 19.15 13.82 10.09
N LEU A 305 18.60 12.61 10.24
CA LEU A 305 17.14 12.44 10.40
C LEU A 305 16.61 13.10 11.66
N ALA A 306 17.35 13.04 12.77
CA ALA A 306 16.96 13.72 14.01
C ALA A 306 16.99 15.26 13.85
N ILE A 307 17.97 15.80 13.13
CA ILE A 307 18.04 17.22 12.77
C ILE A 307 16.87 17.63 11.87
N ASP A 308 16.52 16.82 10.86
CA ASP A 308 15.39 17.11 9.97
C ASP A 308 14.06 17.14 10.76
N ILE A 309 13.86 16.22 11.73
CA ILE A 309 12.69 16.23 12.62
C ILE A 309 12.68 17.51 13.47
N ALA A 310 13.80 17.84 14.11
CA ALA A 310 13.89 19.01 14.97
C ALA A 310 13.67 20.31 14.17
N HIS A 311 14.18 20.37 12.95
CA HIS A 311 14.02 21.51 12.06
C HIS A 311 12.57 21.70 11.61
N MET A 312 11.88 20.60 11.24
CA MET A 312 10.45 20.66 10.91
C MET A 312 9.61 21.05 12.12
N ALA A 313 9.89 20.51 13.30
CA ALA A 313 9.21 20.90 14.53
C ALA A 313 9.41 22.39 14.83
N TRP A 314 10.64 22.91 14.69
CA TRP A 314 10.94 24.32 14.83
C TRP A 314 10.15 25.20 13.87
N ASN A 315 10.05 24.81 12.61
CA ASN A 315 9.27 25.52 11.60
C ASN A 315 7.78 25.61 11.97
N GLN A 316 7.29 24.63 12.72
CA GLN A 316 5.93 24.66 13.27
C GLN A 316 5.83 25.40 14.63
N GLY A 317 6.95 25.74 15.26
CA GLY A 317 7.00 26.45 16.54
C GLY A 317 7.23 25.53 17.75
N ASP A 318 7.72 24.30 17.56
CA ASP A 318 8.10 23.39 18.64
C ASP A 318 9.63 23.21 18.68
N ASP A 319 10.26 23.59 19.78
CA ASP A 319 11.71 23.59 19.93
C ASP A 319 12.24 22.23 20.43
N LEU A 320 12.45 21.31 19.52
CA LEU A 320 13.16 20.05 19.81
C LEU A 320 14.69 20.23 19.88
N PHE A 321 15.24 21.32 19.37
CA PHE A 321 16.69 21.58 19.44
C PHE A 321 17.16 21.84 20.88
N SER A 322 16.36 22.56 21.66
CA SER A 322 16.64 22.82 23.09
C SER A 322 16.03 21.78 24.03
N PHE A 323 15.24 20.85 23.51
CA PHE A 323 14.53 19.84 24.29
C PHE A 323 15.49 19.01 25.15
N MET A 324 15.11 18.70 26.42
CA MET A 324 15.92 17.98 27.38
C MET A 324 17.32 18.57 27.56
N ASP A 325 17.39 19.88 27.73
CA ASP A 325 18.64 20.61 27.93
C ASP A 325 19.67 20.39 26.80
N ASN A 326 19.22 20.64 25.57
CA ASN A 326 20.03 20.51 24.36
C ASN A 326 20.54 19.05 24.09
N ARG A 327 19.75 18.08 24.44
CA ARG A 327 20.10 16.66 24.29
C ARG A 327 20.53 16.32 22.86
N LEU A 328 19.80 16.82 21.87
CA LEU A 328 20.12 16.59 20.47
C LEU A 328 21.48 17.20 20.09
N ALA A 329 21.78 18.43 20.53
CA ALA A 329 23.07 19.06 20.28
C ALA A 329 24.25 18.25 20.82
N ALA A 330 24.08 17.66 22.02
CA ALA A 330 25.10 16.78 22.61
C ALA A 330 25.40 15.57 21.72
N GLY A 331 24.35 14.94 21.18
CA GLY A 331 24.49 13.79 20.26
C GLY A 331 25.08 14.16 18.91
N ILE A 332 24.69 15.30 18.37
CA ILE A 332 25.21 15.81 17.08
C ILE A 332 26.69 16.13 17.17
N GLU A 333 27.13 16.79 18.26
CA GLU A 333 28.56 17.05 18.49
C GLU A 333 29.38 15.74 18.61
N PHE A 334 28.82 14.73 19.25
CA PHE A 334 29.47 13.41 19.32
C PHE A 334 29.64 12.79 17.92
N VAL A 335 28.58 12.75 17.11
CA VAL A 335 28.63 12.20 15.75
C VAL A 335 29.56 13.06 14.87
N ALA A 336 29.55 14.36 15.02
CA ALA A 336 30.48 15.27 14.33
C ALA A 336 31.92 14.90 14.65
N ALA A 337 32.27 14.74 15.94
CA ALA A 337 33.59 14.30 16.36
C ALA A 337 34.01 12.96 15.77
N GLN A 338 33.09 12.01 15.68
CA GLN A 338 33.29 10.71 15.00
C GLN A 338 33.67 10.88 13.52
N THR A 339 33.01 11.82 12.81
CA THR A 339 33.33 12.12 11.39
C THR A 339 34.68 12.76 11.18
N GLN A 340 35.24 13.37 12.23
CA GLN A 340 36.58 13.97 12.22
C GLN A 340 37.67 13.03 12.74
N ASN A 341 37.32 11.76 13.00
CA ASN A 341 38.22 10.76 13.57
C ASN A 341 38.83 11.20 14.92
N ILE A 342 38.08 11.92 15.75
CA ILE A 342 38.54 12.31 17.09
C ILE A 342 38.58 11.06 17.95
N GLU A 343 39.78 10.73 18.45
CA GLU A 343 39.99 9.62 19.37
C GLU A 343 39.68 10.01 20.82
N GLY A 344 39.44 8.99 21.66
CA GLY A 344 39.20 9.18 23.09
C GLY A 344 37.83 9.73 23.45
N LEU A 345 36.84 9.64 22.53
CA LEU A 345 35.47 10.03 22.85
C LEU A 345 34.94 9.23 24.03
N PRO A 346 34.25 9.87 25.01
CA PRO A 346 33.64 9.17 26.12
C PRO A 346 32.67 8.09 25.62
N TRP A 347 32.76 6.90 26.23
CA TRP A 347 31.98 5.76 25.75
C TRP A 347 31.37 4.95 26.87
N THR A 348 30.11 4.58 26.69
CA THR A 348 29.42 3.57 27.50
C THR A 348 29.08 2.37 26.64
N ASN A 349 29.59 1.19 26.99
CA ASN A 349 29.30 -0.04 26.26
C ASN A 349 27.81 -0.40 26.35
N TYR A 350 27.25 -0.83 25.25
CA TYR A 350 25.86 -1.27 25.19
C TYR A 350 25.65 -2.41 24.20
N LYS A 351 24.51 -3.09 24.33
CA LYS A 351 24.08 -4.12 23.37
C LYS A 351 22.93 -3.60 22.55
N TYR A 352 23.03 -3.74 21.25
CA TYR A 352 21.99 -3.33 20.32
C TYR A 352 22.00 -4.16 19.04
N GLY A 353 20.89 -4.23 18.33
CA GLY A 353 20.83 -4.93 17.06
C GLY A 353 19.43 -5.41 16.67
N SER A 354 19.32 -5.97 15.48
CA SER A 354 18.06 -6.50 14.93
C SER A 354 17.52 -7.72 15.70
N GLY A 355 18.36 -8.38 16.49
CA GLY A 355 17.96 -9.48 17.36
C GLY A 355 17.36 -9.04 18.68
N GLY A 356 17.48 -7.76 19.02
CA GLY A 356 17.01 -7.20 20.27
C GLY A 356 17.84 -7.63 21.47
N ILE A 357 17.64 -6.92 22.58
CA ILE A 357 18.34 -7.14 23.82
C ILE A 357 18.00 -8.48 24.50
N TYR A 358 16.89 -9.08 24.13
CA TYR A 358 16.43 -10.37 24.70
C TYR A 358 17.18 -11.58 24.14
N TYR A 359 17.95 -11.39 23.07
CA TYR A 359 18.75 -12.46 22.51
C TYR A 359 20.15 -12.46 23.13
N THR A 360 20.52 -13.58 23.72
CA THR A 360 21.88 -13.86 24.19
C THR A 360 22.72 -14.48 23.08
N ASP A 361 22.18 -14.70 21.92
CA ASP A 361 22.86 -15.24 20.75
C ASP A 361 23.45 -14.13 19.84
N ASN A 362 24.01 -14.54 18.71
CA ASN A 362 24.77 -13.70 17.78
C ASN A 362 23.95 -12.56 17.11
N ARG A 363 22.69 -12.37 17.47
CA ARG A 363 21.81 -11.34 16.88
C ARG A 363 21.87 -10.00 17.61
N CYS A 364 22.50 -9.97 18.77
CA CYS A 364 22.82 -8.72 19.47
C CYS A 364 24.31 -8.46 19.42
N TRP A 365 24.68 -7.28 19.01
CA TRP A 365 26.08 -6.85 19.02
C TRP A 365 26.39 -6.05 20.27
N THR A 366 27.57 -6.24 20.82
CA THR A 366 28.10 -5.38 21.88
C THR A 366 28.87 -4.24 21.22
N MET A 367 28.40 -3.02 21.43
CA MET A 367 29.07 -1.81 20.99
C MET A 367 30.07 -1.40 22.05
N THR A 368 31.36 -1.54 21.74
CA THR A 368 32.47 -1.35 22.71
C THR A 368 33.27 -0.07 22.44
N GLY A 369 32.94 0.68 21.43
CA GLY A 369 33.58 1.93 21.07
C GLY A 369 32.84 2.63 19.94
N PRO A 370 33.14 3.92 19.71
CA PRO A 370 32.56 4.69 18.62
C PRO A 370 33.11 4.25 17.26
N ALA A 371 32.25 4.18 16.27
CA ALA A 371 32.66 4.00 14.88
C ALA A 371 33.25 5.34 14.35
N LEU A 372 34.52 5.37 14.02
CA LEU A 372 35.18 6.54 13.44
C LEU A 372 35.21 6.46 11.91
N GLY A 373 35.17 7.61 11.22
CA GLY A 373 35.33 7.62 9.77
C GLY A 373 34.92 8.95 9.13
N ASN A 374 35.42 9.23 7.97
CA ASN A 374 35.16 10.45 7.19
C ASN A 374 33.88 10.25 6.37
N GLN A 375 32.73 10.39 6.98
CA GLN A 375 31.46 10.33 6.29
C GLN A 375 30.74 11.68 6.32
N ILE A 376 30.61 12.30 5.15
CA ILE A 376 29.97 13.59 5.01
C ILE A 376 28.57 13.38 4.43
N ARG A 377 27.54 13.80 5.20
CA ARG A 377 26.14 13.81 4.73
C ARG A 377 25.64 15.24 4.60
N PRO A 378 24.70 15.54 3.69
CA PRO A 378 24.33 16.92 3.33
C PRO A 378 23.28 17.52 4.31
N TYR A 379 23.58 17.59 5.60
CA TYR A 379 22.73 18.22 6.62
C TYR A 379 23.52 19.15 7.59
N TRP A 380 24.85 19.19 7.52
CA TRP A 380 25.66 20.00 8.43
C TRP A 380 25.39 21.50 8.29
N GLY A 381 24.92 21.93 7.11
CA GLY A 381 24.44 23.30 6.92
C GLY A 381 23.23 23.62 7.80
N THR A 382 22.31 22.68 7.99
CA THR A 382 21.17 22.83 8.90
C THR A 382 21.62 22.89 10.35
N VAL A 383 22.57 22.03 10.74
CA VAL A 383 23.13 22.04 12.11
C VAL A 383 23.74 23.42 12.46
N ILE A 384 24.64 23.91 11.63
CA ILE A 384 25.35 25.19 11.88
C ILE A 384 24.38 26.34 11.71
N GLY A 385 23.57 26.36 10.66
CA GLY A 385 22.59 27.41 10.44
C GLY A 385 21.63 27.60 11.62
N HIS A 386 21.22 26.49 12.25
CA HIS A 386 20.35 26.57 13.41
C HIS A 386 21.10 26.84 14.73
N TYR A 387 22.02 25.96 15.15
CA TYR A 387 22.63 26.10 16.45
C TYR A 387 23.49 27.35 16.59
N GLN A 388 24.27 27.71 15.57
CA GLN A 388 25.02 28.93 15.58
C GLN A 388 24.24 30.15 15.08
N GLY A 389 23.63 30.01 13.89
CA GLY A 389 22.98 31.11 13.21
C GLY A 389 21.65 31.58 13.84
N VAL A 390 20.96 30.70 14.59
CA VAL A 390 19.72 31.07 15.30
C VAL A 390 19.88 31.08 16.81
N LEU A 391 20.54 30.06 17.39
CA LEU A 391 20.67 29.91 18.84
C LEU A 391 21.96 30.45 19.43
N GLY A 392 22.91 30.95 18.61
CA GLY A 392 24.18 31.52 19.05
C GLY A 392 25.10 30.55 19.78
N LYS A 393 24.89 29.23 19.62
CA LYS A 393 25.64 28.19 20.33
C LYS A 393 26.93 27.82 19.61
N ASP A 394 28.01 27.57 20.36
CA ASP A 394 29.23 26.99 19.82
C ASP A 394 29.06 25.49 19.57
N MET A 395 29.42 25.07 18.36
CA MET A 395 29.32 23.69 17.92
C MET A 395 30.66 23.25 17.30
N PRO A 396 31.73 23.10 18.11
CA PRO A 396 33.11 23.03 17.60
C PRO A 396 33.36 21.79 16.71
N TYR A 397 32.77 20.65 16.99
CA TYR A 397 32.94 19.49 16.11
C TYR A 397 32.06 19.57 14.88
N SER A 398 30.83 20.09 15.02
CA SER A 398 29.93 20.34 13.89
C SER A 398 30.50 21.41 12.94
N GLU A 399 31.21 22.43 13.43
CA GLU A 399 31.95 23.38 12.57
C GLU A 399 32.99 22.68 11.70
N MET A 400 33.74 21.73 12.29
CA MET A 400 34.70 20.93 11.52
C MET A 400 34.01 20.06 10.45
N ALA A 401 32.89 19.42 10.81
CA ALA A 401 32.09 18.61 9.87
C ALA A 401 31.50 19.48 8.75
N TYR A 402 31.01 20.67 9.09
CA TYR A 402 30.52 21.65 8.12
C TYR A 402 31.63 22.16 7.19
N ALA A 403 32.79 22.50 7.72
CA ALA A 403 33.94 22.89 6.91
C ALA A 403 34.33 21.79 5.89
N ASN A 404 34.25 20.52 6.31
CA ASN A 404 34.48 19.40 5.41
C ASN A 404 33.39 19.28 4.32
N LEU A 405 32.12 19.53 4.70
CA LEU A 405 31.02 19.52 3.74
C LEU A 405 31.20 20.53 2.63
N ILE A 406 31.59 21.76 3.00
CA ILE A 406 31.69 22.90 2.05
C ILE A 406 33.09 23.06 1.42
N LYS A 407 34.03 22.16 1.69
CA LYS A 407 35.41 22.24 1.21
C LYS A 407 35.52 22.45 -0.30
N ASN A 408 34.62 21.89 -1.09
CA ASN A 408 34.56 21.98 -2.54
C ASN A 408 33.37 22.83 -3.03
N GLY A 409 32.78 23.64 -2.18
CA GLY A 409 31.60 24.45 -2.43
C GLY A 409 30.39 23.95 -1.64
N PRO A 410 29.23 24.62 -1.77
CA PRO A 410 28.02 24.23 -1.07
C PRO A 410 27.57 22.83 -1.42
N ASP A 411 26.89 22.15 -0.48
CA ASP A 411 26.32 20.82 -0.70
C ASP A 411 25.19 20.86 -1.74
N GLY A 412 25.08 19.76 -2.47
CA GLY A 412 23.97 19.51 -3.39
C GLY A 412 22.91 18.61 -2.78
N GLY A 413 22.10 18.02 -3.66
CA GLY A 413 21.09 17.02 -3.25
C GLY A 413 21.70 15.80 -2.59
N GLY A 414 20.93 15.13 -1.76
CA GLY A 414 21.36 13.93 -1.03
C GLY A 414 21.57 12.67 -1.86
N GLN A 415 21.36 12.75 -3.17
CA GLN A 415 21.53 11.62 -4.08
C GLN A 415 22.98 11.14 -4.15
N GLY A 416 23.16 9.86 -4.01
CA GLY A 416 24.46 9.21 -4.16
C GLY A 416 25.43 9.39 -2.98
N SER A 417 24.99 10.00 -1.90
CA SER A 417 25.87 10.40 -0.81
C SER A 417 26.31 9.26 0.11
N THR A 418 25.56 8.15 0.23
CA THR A 418 25.93 7.02 1.10
C THR A 418 24.97 5.83 0.99
N SER A 419 25.18 4.77 1.78
CA SER A 419 24.43 3.52 1.97
C SER A 419 23.09 3.39 1.20
N GLY A 420 23.17 3.24 -0.11
CA GLY A 420 22.03 3.23 -1.01
C GLY A 420 21.66 4.61 -1.57
N GLY A 421 22.20 5.70 -1.03
CA GLY A 421 21.91 7.08 -1.45
C GLY A 421 20.49 7.54 -1.11
N TYR A 422 20.24 8.84 -1.24
CA TYR A 422 18.91 9.43 -1.08
C TYR A 422 18.30 9.36 0.33
N ASP A 423 19.11 9.20 1.37
CA ASP A 423 18.60 9.19 2.75
C ASP A 423 18.16 10.58 3.21
N HIS A 424 18.78 11.63 2.67
CA HIS A 424 18.50 13.05 2.94
C HIS A 424 18.21 13.81 1.66
N LEU A 425 17.46 14.89 1.75
CA LEU A 425 17.14 15.76 0.60
C LEU A 425 18.32 16.62 0.16
N GLY A 426 19.22 16.99 1.08
CA GLY A 426 20.36 17.83 0.81
C GLY A 426 20.06 19.31 0.73
N TYR A 427 20.96 20.07 0.09
CA TYR A 427 20.91 21.53 -0.01
C TYR A 427 20.89 22.25 1.33
N SER A 428 21.56 21.68 2.33
CA SER A 428 21.52 22.18 3.69
C SER A 428 22.14 23.57 3.82
N VAL A 429 23.20 23.86 3.05
CA VAL A 429 23.80 25.20 2.98
C VAL A 429 22.85 26.18 2.32
N LEU A 430 22.30 25.86 1.15
CA LEU A 430 21.33 26.69 0.45
C LEU A 430 20.18 27.14 1.35
N MET A 431 19.60 26.20 2.07
CA MET A 431 18.37 26.42 2.81
C MET A 431 18.59 27.01 4.20
N ASN A 432 19.77 26.81 4.83
CA ASN A 432 19.94 27.15 6.24
C ASN A 432 21.12 28.13 6.50
N TYR A 433 21.84 28.55 5.46
CA TYR A 433 22.97 29.46 5.62
C TYR A 433 22.56 30.77 6.31
N ARG A 434 23.38 31.20 7.27
CA ARG A 434 23.38 32.48 7.95
C ARG A 434 24.76 33.10 7.76
N ASP A 435 24.80 34.37 7.56
CA ASP A 435 26.04 35.08 7.30
C ASP A 435 26.88 35.33 8.56
N HIS A 436 26.30 35.14 9.74
CA HIS A 436 26.98 35.22 11.03
C HIS A 436 26.35 34.32 12.10
N LYS A 437 27.08 34.15 13.20
CA LYS A 437 26.58 33.52 14.41
C LYS A 437 25.70 34.49 15.18
N ALA A 438 24.53 34.05 15.63
CA ALA A 438 23.61 34.91 16.37
C ALA A 438 24.24 35.46 17.67
N THR A 439 24.12 36.77 17.89
CA THR A 439 24.48 37.43 19.16
C THR A 439 23.43 37.13 20.22
N ALA A 440 23.73 37.44 21.48
CA ALA A 440 22.79 37.25 22.59
C ALA A 440 21.47 38.03 22.41
N GLU A 441 21.50 39.14 21.66
CA GLU A 441 20.32 39.96 21.37
C GLU A 441 19.46 39.38 20.26
N GLU A 442 20.02 38.55 19.37
CA GLU A 442 19.37 37.93 18.21
C GLU A 442 18.78 36.56 18.54
N VAL A 443 19.10 35.97 19.68
CA VAL A 443 18.59 34.67 20.08
C VAL A 443 17.09 34.73 20.44
N PRO A 444 16.25 33.78 19.96
CA PRO A 444 14.85 33.75 20.33
C PRO A 444 14.60 33.63 21.83
N THR A 445 13.59 34.32 22.33
CA THR A 445 13.28 34.44 23.77
C THR A 445 12.23 33.43 24.30
N LEU A 446 11.43 32.86 23.46
CA LEU A 446 10.51 31.80 23.90
C LEU A 446 11.25 30.48 24.14
N LEU A 447 10.93 29.81 25.23
CA LEU A 447 11.60 28.59 25.65
C LEU A 447 10.75 27.36 25.41
N ALA A 448 9.54 27.27 26.00
CA ALA A 448 8.74 26.07 26.00
C ALA A 448 7.25 26.35 26.19
N PRO A 449 6.35 25.55 25.66
CA PRO A 449 4.95 25.61 25.93
C PRO A 449 4.66 25.03 27.31
N LYS A 450 3.66 25.60 28.00
CA LYS A 450 3.00 25.09 29.20
C LYS A 450 1.51 25.29 29.04
N MET A 451 0.70 24.36 29.45
CA MET A 451 -0.75 24.52 29.36
C MET A 451 -1.51 23.86 30.51
N VAL A 452 -2.74 24.30 30.74
CA VAL A 452 -3.64 23.71 31.73
C VAL A 452 -4.82 23.10 31.00
N VAL A 453 -5.08 21.83 31.26
CA VAL A 453 -6.21 21.05 30.73
C VAL A 453 -6.97 20.49 31.91
N GLY A 454 -8.17 20.97 32.18
CA GLY A 454 -8.90 20.63 33.39
C GLY A 454 -8.14 21.08 34.63
N ASN A 455 -7.74 20.14 35.49
CA ASN A 455 -6.94 20.40 36.71
C ASN A 455 -5.43 20.14 36.47
N ASP A 456 -5.05 19.61 35.32
CA ASP A 456 -3.69 19.21 35.03
C ASP A 456 -2.90 20.31 34.35
N THR A 457 -1.69 20.56 34.84
CA THR A 457 -0.73 21.45 34.18
C THR A 457 0.29 20.64 33.45
N LEU A 458 0.33 20.76 32.13
CA LEU A 458 1.22 20.01 31.23
C LEU A 458 2.41 20.88 30.84
N SER A 459 3.62 20.29 30.92
CA SER A 459 4.87 20.91 30.50
C SER A 459 5.20 20.57 29.05
N HIS A 460 6.31 21.11 28.53
CA HIS A 460 6.84 20.82 27.20
C HIS A 460 6.96 19.30 26.93
N ASN A 461 7.46 18.55 27.88
CA ASN A 461 7.61 17.11 27.72
C ASN A 461 6.28 16.36 27.62
N GLU A 462 5.23 16.88 28.18
CA GLU A 462 3.92 16.23 28.30
C GLU A 462 2.94 16.65 27.21
N LEU A 463 3.24 17.69 26.43
CA LEU A 463 2.32 18.18 25.39
C LEU A 463 2.10 17.16 24.29
N GLY A 464 3.13 16.45 23.86
CA GLY A 464 2.99 15.33 22.93
C GLY A 464 2.13 14.18 23.45
N GLY A 465 2.01 14.06 24.78
CA GLY A 465 1.19 13.05 25.45
C GLY A 465 -0.31 13.22 25.33
N LEU A 466 -0.80 14.37 24.89
CA LEU A 466 -2.23 14.57 24.61
C LEU A 466 -2.76 13.64 23.53
N VAL A 467 -1.88 13.18 22.65
CA VAL A 467 -2.17 12.15 21.65
C VAL A 467 -1.21 11.00 21.86
N ASN A 468 -1.26 10.37 23.00
CA ASN A 468 -0.35 9.29 23.37
C ASN A 468 -0.74 7.99 22.67
N THR A 469 -0.40 7.88 21.39
CA THR A 469 -0.63 6.66 20.61
C THR A 469 0.33 5.52 20.98
N PHE A 470 1.36 5.80 21.76
CA PHE A 470 2.37 4.81 22.13
C PHE A 470 2.16 4.20 23.51
N LYS A 471 1.44 4.85 24.39
CA LYS A 471 1.18 4.33 25.75
C LYS A 471 -0.13 3.56 25.88
N THR A 472 -1.15 3.94 25.14
CA THR A 472 -2.45 3.28 25.18
C THR A 472 -3.12 3.31 23.82
N ASN A 473 -3.92 2.30 23.50
CA ASN A 473 -4.75 2.27 22.30
C ASN A 473 -5.91 3.28 22.32
N ASN A 474 -6.07 4.02 23.41
CA ASN A 474 -7.26 4.86 23.65
C ASN A 474 -6.98 6.36 23.64
N ASN A 475 -5.74 6.78 23.40
CA ASN A 475 -5.43 8.19 23.43
C ASN A 475 -5.71 8.84 22.08
N THR A 476 -6.76 9.59 22.03
CA THR A 476 -7.34 10.18 20.83
C THR A 476 -7.39 11.70 20.87
N GLY A 477 -6.58 12.32 21.73
CA GLY A 477 -6.61 13.74 21.98
C GLY A 477 -7.61 14.16 23.05
N VAL A 478 -7.88 15.45 23.18
CA VAL A 478 -8.83 15.99 24.13
C VAL A 478 -10.26 15.80 23.63
N ALA A 479 -11.22 15.72 24.56
CA ALA A 479 -12.64 15.71 24.20
C ALA A 479 -13.05 17.05 23.58
N LYS A 480 -13.94 17.01 22.61
CA LYS A 480 -14.52 18.23 22.02
C LYS A 480 -15.18 19.09 23.12
N GLY A 481 -14.90 20.39 23.08
CA GLY A 481 -15.40 21.35 24.08
C GLY A 481 -14.50 21.50 25.32
N THR A 482 -13.37 20.82 25.39
CA THR A 482 -12.42 20.98 26.48
C THR A 482 -11.87 22.41 26.52
N VAL A 483 -11.88 23.04 27.68
CA VAL A 483 -11.28 24.37 27.90
C VAL A 483 -9.81 24.21 28.29
N ILE A 484 -8.95 24.90 27.59
CA ILE A 484 -7.48 24.82 27.72
C ILE A 484 -6.91 26.22 27.87
N LYS A 485 -6.00 26.38 28.85
CA LYS A 485 -5.21 27.62 29.00
C LYS A 485 -3.81 27.38 28.42
N LEU A 486 -3.41 28.19 27.47
CA LEU A 486 -2.13 28.17 26.80
C LEU A 486 -1.19 29.20 27.44
N LEU A 487 -0.05 28.73 27.91
CA LEU A 487 0.86 29.50 28.80
C LEU A 487 2.29 29.46 28.23
N PRO A 488 2.61 30.27 27.22
CA PRO A 488 3.96 30.32 26.67
C PRO A 488 4.96 30.82 27.73
N GLN A 489 6.13 30.19 27.78
CA GLN A 489 7.17 30.50 28.74
C GLN A 489 8.29 31.29 28.07
N LEU A 490 8.74 32.37 28.72
CA LEU A 490 9.98 33.08 28.35
C LEU A 490 11.19 32.38 28.98
N ARG A 491 12.35 32.52 28.38
CA ARG A 491 13.63 32.09 28.99
C ARG A 491 13.85 32.76 30.34
N ASP A 492 14.44 32.03 31.27
CA ASP A 492 14.78 32.54 32.58
C ASP A 492 15.62 33.85 32.47
N GLY A 493 15.24 34.85 33.22
CA GLY A 493 15.89 36.17 33.18
C GLY A 493 15.44 37.06 32.02
N SER A 494 14.55 36.61 31.13
CA SER A 494 13.98 37.45 30.07
C SER A 494 12.88 38.33 30.63
N GLU A 495 12.86 39.61 30.23
CA GLU A 495 11.79 40.54 30.57
C GLU A 495 10.62 40.37 29.60
N ASP A 496 9.39 40.39 30.16
CA ASP A 496 8.16 40.41 29.36
C ASP A 496 7.81 41.85 28.94
N SER A 497 8.66 42.41 28.08
CA SER A 497 8.57 43.80 27.59
C SER A 497 8.26 43.91 26.10
N GLY A 498 8.02 42.76 25.44
CA GLY A 498 7.79 42.61 24.01
C GLY A 498 6.32 42.58 23.63
N GLN A 499 6.05 42.20 22.37
CA GLN A 499 4.73 42.11 21.79
C GLN A 499 4.36 40.66 21.54
N TRP A 500 3.12 40.31 21.88
CA TRP A 500 2.52 39.00 21.71
C TRP A 500 1.54 39.03 20.54
N GLN A 501 1.55 38.04 19.70
CA GLN A 501 0.61 37.88 18.60
C GLN A 501 0.33 36.39 18.35
N TRP A 502 -0.93 36.00 18.52
CA TRP A 502 -1.39 34.66 18.19
C TRP A 502 -1.86 34.58 16.74
N ASN A 503 -1.76 33.38 16.14
CA ASN A 503 -2.31 33.12 14.81
C ASN A 503 -3.85 33.18 14.74
N THR A 504 -4.51 33.22 15.89
CA THR A 504 -5.95 33.44 16.05
C THR A 504 -6.32 34.93 16.20
N GLY A 505 -5.32 35.82 16.26
CA GLY A 505 -5.48 37.27 16.27
C GLY A 505 -5.29 37.94 17.63
N GLU A 506 -5.27 37.21 18.74
CA GLU A 506 -5.09 37.75 20.07
C GLU A 506 -3.66 38.26 20.31
N THR A 507 -3.53 39.25 21.18
CA THR A 507 -2.25 39.91 21.53
C THR A 507 -1.88 39.74 23.00
N THR A 508 -2.61 38.95 23.77
CA THR A 508 -2.29 38.64 25.16
C THR A 508 -1.23 37.55 25.24
N ARG A 509 -0.40 37.56 26.30
CA ARG A 509 0.56 36.49 26.55
C ARG A 509 -0.10 35.13 26.67
N ASN A 510 -1.09 35.01 27.53
CA ASN A 510 -1.81 33.77 27.78
C ASN A 510 -3.12 33.77 27.01
N LEU A 511 -3.48 32.62 26.48
CA LEU A 511 -4.68 32.42 25.70
C LEU A 511 -5.54 31.29 26.34
N THR A 512 -6.85 31.52 26.45
CA THR A 512 -7.78 30.46 26.82
C THR A 512 -8.63 30.09 25.61
N VAL A 513 -8.64 28.81 25.26
CA VAL A 513 -9.35 28.30 24.10
C VAL A 513 -10.32 27.22 24.49
N THR A 514 -11.38 27.04 23.70
CA THR A 514 -12.27 25.88 23.77
C THR A 514 -11.97 24.98 22.58
N ALA A 515 -11.46 23.79 22.82
CA ALA A 515 -11.04 22.83 21.81
C ALA A 515 -12.25 22.20 21.09
N ASN A 516 -12.79 22.87 20.08
CA ASN A 516 -13.88 22.38 19.26
C ASN A 516 -13.43 21.61 18.01
N GLU A 517 -12.22 21.87 17.57
CA GLU A 517 -11.53 21.22 16.44
C GLU A 517 -10.04 21.12 16.74
N SER A 518 -9.36 20.23 16.07
CA SER A 518 -7.91 20.10 16.15
C SER A 518 -7.26 21.32 15.54
N TYR A 519 -6.33 21.93 16.26
CA TYR A 519 -5.72 23.18 15.82
C TYR A 519 -4.30 23.35 16.38
N VAL A 520 -3.42 24.00 15.61
CA VAL A 520 -2.10 24.46 16.07
C VAL A 520 -2.18 25.92 16.43
N TYR A 521 -2.33 26.19 17.71
CA TYR A 521 -2.26 27.56 18.24
C TYR A 521 -0.81 27.99 18.29
N ARG A 522 -0.47 29.01 17.53
CA ARG A 522 0.88 29.51 17.41
C ARG A 522 0.95 30.93 17.90
N VAL A 523 1.90 31.18 18.79
CA VAL A 523 2.19 32.54 19.29
C VAL A 523 3.54 33.00 18.79
N CYS A 524 3.62 34.25 18.34
CA CYS A 524 4.83 35.00 18.07
C CYS A 524 5.06 35.99 19.21
N TYR A 525 6.24 35.96 19.81
CA TYR A 525 6.72 36.99 20.72
C TYR A 525 7.82 37.77 20.05
N THR A 526 7.63 39.09 19.91
CA THR A 526 8.66 39.97 19.40
C THR A 526 9.27 40.75 20.60
N ASN A 527 10.55 40.45 20.89
CA ASN A 527 11.22 41.07 22.05
C ASN A 527 11.58 42.54 21.78
N LYS A 528 12.15 43.20 22.78
CA LYS A 528 12.57 44.62 22.70
C LYS A 528 13.62 44.93 21.62
N HIS A 529 14.33 43.93 21.14
CA HIS A 529 15.30 44.01 20.05
C HIS A 529 14.69 43.72 18.67
N GLY A 530 13.38 43.46 18.60
CA GLY A 530 12.67 43.12 17.36
C GLY A 530 12.83 41.66 16.94
N VAL A 531 13.44 40.81 17.78
CA VAL A 531 13.62 39.39 17.48
C VAL A 531 12.30 38.63 17.70
N LYS A 532 11.86 37.95 16.67
CA LYS A 532 10.67 37.12 16.70
C LYS A 532 11.01 35.72 17.20
N SER A 533 10.21 35.23 18.10
CA SER A 533 10.24 33.84 18.58
C SER A 533 8.86 33.21 18.43
N TYR A 534 8.80 32.00 18.00
CA TYR A 534 7.55 31.28 17.79
C TYR A 534 7.42 30.12 18.75
N LEU A 535 6.20 29.88 19.21
CA LEU A 535 5.85 28.73 20.02
C LEU A 535 4.49 28.20 19.62
N CYS A 536 4.33 26.87 19.53
CA CYS A 536 3.07 26.28 19.18
C CYS A 536 2.50 25.36 20.29
N PHE A 537 1.18 25.22 20.24
CA PHE A 537 0.39 24.27 21.01
C PHE A 537 -0.46 23.49 20.03
N SER A 538 -0.04 22.28 19.69
CA SER A 538 -0.76 21.44 18.75
C SER A 538 -1.78 20.59 19.48
N ILE A 539 -3.04 21.02 19.45
CA ILE A 539 -4.15 20.42 20.16
C ILE A 539 -4.92 19.51 19.22
N ALA A 540 -4.86 18.21 19.45
CA ALA A 540 -5.72 17.25 18.77
C ALA A 540 -7.03 17.06 19.51
N VAL A 541 -8.14 17.03 18.79
CA VAL A 541 -9.50 16.80 19.32
C VAL A 541 -9.99 15.44 18.86
N GLN A 542 -10.55 14.67 19.79
CA GLN A 542 -11.05 13.33 19.52
C GLN A 542 -12.06 13.32 18.37
N GLY A 543 -11.82 12.50 17.38
CA GLY A 543 -12.66 12.32 16.20
C GLY A 543 -12.41 13.34 15.07
N ASP A 544 -11.61 14.34 15.29
CA ASP A 544 -11.27 15.37 14.32
C ASP A 544 -9.91 15.03 13.65
N CYS A 545 -9.87 13.91 12.95
CA CYS A 545 -8.73 13.41 12.19
C CYS A 545 -9.22 12.64 10.97
N GLU A 546 -8.32 12.38 10.02
CA GLU A 546 -8.66 11.59 8.84
C GLU A 546 -9.05 10.15 9.23
N PRO A 547 -10.13 9.60 8.67
CA PRO A 547 -10.52 8.23 8.92
C PRO A 547 -9.57 7.24 8.22
N THR A 548 -9.16 6.21 8.92
CA THR A 548 -8.37 5.12 8.33
C THR A 548 -9.30 4.17 7.57
N PRO A 549 -9.06 3.88 6.29
CA PRO A 549 -9.89 2.96 5.52
C PRO A 549 -9.98 1.57 6.16
N VAL A 550 -11.17 1.00 6.12
CA VAL A 550 -11.45 -0.39 6.47
C VAL A 550 -11.88 -1.14 5.21
N GLU A 551 -11.43 -2.38 5.08
CA GLU A 551 -11.81 -3.28 3.99
C GLU A 551 -12.45 -4.53 4.57
N VAL A 552 -13.56 -4.96 4.01
CA VAL A 552 -14.23 -6.20 4.40
C VAL A 552 -14.11 -7.26 3.32
N SER A 553 -13.92 -8.50 3.73
CA SER A 553 -13.95 -9.67 2.87
C SER A 553 -14.77 -10.77 3.49
N ALA A 554 -15.32 -11.64 2.64
CA ALA A 554 -16.05 -12.81 3.04
C ALA A 554 -15.42 -14.06 2.44
N THR A 555 -15.27 -15.11 3.23
CA THR A 555 -14.71 -16.39 2.77
C THR A 555 -15.72 -17.50 2.97
N TYR A 556 -15.98 -18.23 1.89
CA TYR A 556 -16.88 -19.39 1.86
C TYR A 556 -16.32 -20.47 0.92
N ASN A 557 -16.16 -21.70 1.41
CA ASN A 557 -15.63 -22.85 0.66
C ASN A 557 -14.29 -22.55 -0.06
N GLY A 558 -13.39 -21.79 0.62
CA GLY A 558 -12.09 -21.44 0.06
C GLY A 558 -12.09 -20.26 -0.92
N VAL A 559 -13.26 -19.73 -1.28
CA VAL A 559 -13.40 -18.55 -2.13
C VAL A 559 -13.52 -17.31 -1.25
N THR A 560 -12.74 -16.27 -1.54
CA THR A 560 -12.81 -14.98 -0.85
C THR A 560 -13.26 -13.89 -1.81
N ALA A 561 -14.23 -13.09 -1.37
CA ALA A 561 -14.76 -11.94 -2.12
C ALA A 561 -14.81 -10.70 -1.24
N THR A 562 -14.78 -9.52 -1.87
CA THR A 562 -14.80 -8.21 -1.19
C THR A 562 -16.10 -7.43 -1.37
N ASP A 563 -16.83 -7.67 -2.47
CA ASP A 563 -18.09 -6.95 -2.75
C ASP A 563 -19.33 -7.79 -2.39
N SER A 564 -19.37 -9.00 -2.92
CA SER A 564 -20.49 -9.89 -2.67
C SER A 564 -20.07 -11.36 -2.81
N ILE A 565 -20.79 -12.23 -2.11
CA ILE A 565 -20.58 -13.67 -2.15
C ILE A 565 -21.92 -14.38 -2.04
N THR A 566 -22.04 -15.54 -2.69
CA THR A 566 -23.23 -16.37 -2.63
C THR A 566 -22.95 -17.63 -1.83
N ILE A 567 -23.76 -17.89 -0.81
CA ILE A 567 -23.64 -19.08 0.05
C ILE A 567 -24.93 -19.88 0.10
N PHE A 568 -24.87 -21.11 0.56
CA PHE A 568 -26.07 -21.85 0.92
C PHE A 568 -26.61 -21.36 2.29
N CYS A 569 -27.94 -21.22 2.42
CA CYS A 569 -28.55 -20.50 3.55
C CYS A 569 -28.30 -21.13 4.94
N ASP A 570 -28.02 -22.45 5.00
CA ASP A 570 -27.71 -23.14 6.25
C ASP A 570 -26.21 -23.18 6.57
N ASP A 571 -25.38 -22.77 5.63
CA ASP A 571 -23.94 -22.80 5.82
C ASP A 571 -23.45 -21.57 6.63
N ALA A 572 -22.28 -21.72 7.19
CA ALA A 572 -21.58 -20.63 7.87
C ALA A 572 -20.65 -19.89 6.90
N ILE A 573 -20.52 -18.60 7.10
CA ILE A 573 -19.57 -17.75 6.37
C ILE A 573 -18.68 -16.98 7.34
N THR A 574 -17.42 -16.84 7.01
CA THR A 574 -16.49 -16.00 7.76
C THR A 574 -16.36 -14.63 7.08
N LEU A 575 -16.64 -13.59 7.85
CA LEU A 575 -16.39 -12.20 7.45
C LEU A 575 -15.15 -11.70 8.16
N LYS A 576 -14.27 -11.05 7.44
CA LYS A 576 -13.03 -10.47 7.95
C LYS A 576 -12.96 -8.98 7.60
N ALA A 577 -12.76 -8.15 8.61
CA ALA A 577 -12.44 -6.74 8.43
C ALA A 577 -10.94 -6.51 8.65
N THR A 578 -10.35 -5.70 7.83
CA THR A 578 -8.94 -5.29 7.94
C THR A 578 -8.82 -3.78 7.80
N SER A 579 -7.91 -3.20 8.57
CA SER A 579 -7.54 -1.80 8.42
C SER A 579 -6.03 -1.70 8.20
N LYS A 580 -5.61 -0.77 7.36
CA LYS A 580 -4.20 -0.61 7.00
C LYS A 580 -3.32 -0.19 8.17
N ASP A 581 -3.84 0.59 9.11
CA ASP A 581 -3.05 0.99 10.28
C ASP A 581 -3.01 -0.08 11.39
N GLY A 582 -3.85 -1.11 11.29
CA GLY A 582 -3.85 -2.26 12.18
C GLY A 582 -4.30 -1.99 13.62
N PHE A 583 -4.64 -0.74 13.96
CA PHE A 583 -5.02 -0.32 15.31
C PHE A 583 -6.31 0.48 15.31
N GLY A 584 -7.17 0.13 16.26
CA GLY A 584 -8.50 0.72 16.38
C GLY A 584 -9.50 -0.32 16.83
N SER A 585 -10.78 0.00 16.75
CA SER A 585 -11.87 -0.88 17.15
C SER A 585 -12.84 -1.11 16.00
N PHE A 586 -13.30 -2.35 15.86
CA PHE A 586 -14.31 -2.73 14.87
C PHE A 586 -15.70 -2.76 15.54
N ALA A 587 -16.72 -2.44 14.77
CA ALA A 587 -18.11 -2.62 15.14
C ALA A 587 -18.92 -3.09 13.93
N TRP A 588 -19.44 -4.31 13.99
CA TRP A 588 -20.26 -4.89 12.93
C TRP A 588 -21.72 -4.58 13.10
N SER A 589 -22.44 -4.56 12.00
CA SER A 589 -23.92 -4.48 12.00
C SER A 589 -24.59 -5.62 12.77
N THR A 590 -23.88 -6.68 13.08
CA THR A 590 -24.31 -7.80 13.94
C THR A 590 -24.16 -7.52 15.43
N GLY A 591 -23.48 -6.44 15.82
CA GLY A 591 -23.08 -6.12 17.19
C GLY A 591 -21.73 -6.73 17.62
N ALA A 592 -21.08 -7.50 16.75
CA ALA A 592 -19.75 -8.04 17.04
C ALA A 592 -18.67 -6.96 16.93
N THR A 593 -17.55 -7.15 17.67
CA THR A 593 -16.42 -6.19 17.73
C THR A 593 -15.10 -6.78 17.29
N ASN A 594 -15.04 -8.09 17.02
CA ASN A 594 -13.83 -8.74 16.53
C ASN A 594 -13.58 -8.43 15.04
N SER A 595 -12.34 -8.40 14.61
CA SER A 595 -11.98 -8.24 13.19
C SER A 595 -12.48 -9.40 12.32
N ASN A 596 -12.59 -10.60 12.88
CA ASN A 596 -13.13 -11.78 12.21
C ASN A 596 -14.41 -12.22 12.92
N ILE A 597 -15.47 -12.45 12.15
CA ILE A 597 -16.73 -12.97 12.66
C ILE A 597 -17.23 -14.12 11.79
N THR A 598 -17.91 -15.09 12.40
CA THR A 598 -18.59 -16.16 11.68
C THR A 598 -20.09 -15.93 11.79
N VAL A 599 -20.77 -15.90 10.64
CA VAL A 599 -22.22 -15.75 10.56
C VAL A 599 -22.81 -17.04 10.01
N LYS A 600 -23.92 -17.46 10.56
CA LYS A 600 -24.63 -18.69 10.19
C LYS A 600 -26.15 -18.51 10.30
N ASN A 601 -26.90 -19.45 9.72
CA ASN A 601 -28.35 -19.46 9.76
C ASN A 601 -28.99 -18.20 9.15
N LEU A 602 -28.41 -17.69 8.08
CA LEU A 602 -28.99 -16.58 7.34
C LEU A 602 -30.28 -17.02 6.65
N ARG A 603 -31.31 -16.16 6.67
CA ARG A 603 -32.65 -16.47 6.12
C ARG A 603 -33.02 -15.57 4.94
N ARG A 604 -32.24 -14.62 4.61
CA ARG A 604 -32.40 -13.70 3.46
C ARG A 604 -31.05 -13.10 3.09
N ASP A 605 -30.96 -12.62 1.88
CA ASP A 605 -29.85 -11.81 1.44
C ASP A 605 -29.58 -10.69 2.43
N THR A 606 -28.33 -10.57 2.86
CA THR A 606 -27.96 -9.68 3.96
C THR A 606 -26.77 -8.83 3.55
N LEU A 607 -26.86 -7.53 3.78
CA LEU A 607 -25.74 -6.61 3.72
C LEU A 607 -25.13 -6.52 5.12
N PHE A 608 -23.87 -6.91 5.24
CA PHE A 608 -23.09 -6.70 6.45
C PHE A 608 -22.29 -5.42 6.32
N ALA A 609 -22.31 -4.61 7.34
CA ALA A 609 -21.51 -3.40 7.47
C ALA A 609 -20.56 -3.54 8.65
N VAL A 610 -19.36 -3.01 8.48
CA VAL A 610 -18.40 -2.85 9.57
C VAL A 610 -18.00 -1.38 9.65
N ALA A 611 -17.93 -0.86 10.87
CA ALA A 611 -17.32 0.42 11.19
C ALA A 611 -15.96 0.16 11.82
N PHE A 612 -14.96 0.93 11.42
CA PHE A 612 -13.67 0.95 12.07
C PHE A 612 -13.41 2.34 12.64
N LYS A 613 -13.20 2.41 13.95
CA LYS A 613 -12.82 3.62 14.66
C LYS A 613 -11.32 3.58 14.86
N ASN A 614 -10.59 4.50 14.23
CA ASN A 614 -9.14 4.60 14.39
C ASN A 614 -8.74 5.16 15.77
N GLN A 615 -7.45 5.27 16.04
CA GLN A 615 -6.97 5.77 17.32
C GLN A 615 -7.25 7.25 17.55
N GLY A 616 -7.35 8.04 16.49
CA GLY A 616 -7.78 9.44 16.56
C GLY A 616 -9.27 9.61 16.81
N GLY A 617 -10.04 8.51 16.74
CA GLY A 617 -11.49 8.52 16.96
C GLY A 617 -12.30 8.73 15.69
N ALA A 618 -11.70 8.92 14.53
CA ALA A 618 -12.41 8.99 13.24
C ALA A 618 -12.89 7.61 12.80
N ILE A 619 -14.03 7.57 12.10
CA ILE A 619 -14.72 6.32 11.78
C ILE A 619 -14.82 6.18 10.26
N SER A 620 -14.41 5.03 9.75
CA SER A 620 -14.63 4.58 8.38
C SER A 620 -15.61 3.40 8.35
N TYR A 621 -16.18 3.13 7.18
CA TYR A 621 -17.16 2.07 6.98
C TYR A 621 -16.85 1.29 5.71
N ASP A 622 -17.19 0.00 5.74
CA ASP A 622 -17.23 -0.82 4.54
C ASP A 622 -18.35 -1.87 4.64
N THR A 623 -18.76 -2.43 3.51
CA THR A 623 -19.90 -3.35 3.45
C THR A 623 -19.64 -4.52 2.52
N ILE A 624 -20.22 -5.67 2.84
CA ILE A 624 -20.23 -6.84 1.97
C ILE A 624 -21.63 -7.43 1.90
N ARG A 625 -22.04 -7.82 0.70
CA ARG A 625 -23.34 -8.44 0.45
C ARG A 625 -23.22 -9.95 0.42
N VAL A 626 -24.02 -10.63 1.22
CA VAL A 626 -24.15 -12.10 1.19
C VAL A 626 -25.49 -12.47 0.58
N HIS A 627 -25.45 -13.12 -0.57
CA HIS A 627 -26.60 -13.70 -1.27
C HIS A 627 -26.81 -15.14 -0.86
N LEU A 628 -28.05 -15.57 -0.81
CA LEU A 628 -28.38 -16.93 -0.38
C LEU A 628 -28.90 -17.80 -1.53
N LYS A 629 -28.35 -18.98 -1.60
CA LYS A 629 -28.95 -20.12 -2.31
C LYS A 629 -29.77 -20.93 -1.30
N TYR A 630 -30.99 -21.22 -1.65
CA TYR A 630 -31.92 -22.00 -0.80
C TYR A 630 -32.10 -23.43 -1.29
N PHE A 631 -31.52 -23.77 -2.40
CA PHE A 631 -31.58 -25.05 -3.05
C PHE A 631 -30.18 -25.59 -3.26
N ARG A 632 -29.93 -26.81 -2.80
CA ARG A 632 -28.67 -27.52 -3.00
C ARG A 632 -28.97 -28.79 -3.80
N PRO A 633 -28.44 -28.92 -5.01
CA PRO A 633 -28.62 -30.15 -5.78
C PRO A 633 -27.94 -31.33 -5.09
N GLN A 634 -28.62 -32.45 -5.02
CA GLN A 634 -28.08 -33.68 -4.48
C GLN A 634 -28.51 -34.86 -5.33
N MET A 635 -27.64 -35.85 -5.45
CA MET A 635 -27.90 -37.12 -6.06
C MET A 635 -27.46 -38.23 -5.12
N ALA A 636 -28.08 -39.41 -5.25
CA ALA A 636 -27.59 -40.61 -4.59
C ALA A 636 -27.45 -41.75 -5.61
N VAL A 637 -26.34 -42.47 -5.56
CA VAL A 637 -26.11 -43.68 -6.35
C VAL A 637 -25.88 -44.83 -5.36
N ASN A 638 -26.75 -45.83 -5.45
CA ASN A 638 -26.74 -46.98 -4.52
C ASN A 638 -26.70 -46.53 -3.04
N GLY A 639 -27.47 -45.49 -2.72
CA GLY A 639 -27.56 -44.91 -1.37
C GLY A 639 -26.43 -43.99 -0.94
N LYS A 640 -25.37 -43.83 -1.73
CA LYS A 640 -24.31 -42.86 -1.44
C LYS A 640 -24.67 -41.49 -1.98
N VAL A 641 -24.85 -40.51 -1.07
CA VAL A 641 -25.23 -39.14 -1.40
C VAL A 641 -24.03 -38.33 -1.88
N LYS A 642 -24.23 -37.62 -2.97
CA LYS A 642 -23.31 -36.58 -3.49
C LYS A 642 -24.02 -35.25 -3.44
N VAL A 643 -23.42 -34.30 -2.73
CA VAL A 643 -23.93 -32.94 -2.53
C VAL A 643 -23.38 -32.00 -3.60
N ASP A 644 -24.12 -30.93 -3.89
CA ASP A 644 -23.75 -29.90 -4.89
C ASP A 644 -23.47 -30.53 -6.29
N THR A 645 -24.23 -31.56 -6.61
CA THR A 645 -24.03 -32.34 -7.83
C THR A 645 -25.38 -32.55 -8.54
N VAL A 646 -25.40 -32.25 -9.82
CA VAL A 646 -26.55 -32.48 -10.71
C VAL A 646 -26.29 -33.62 -11.69
N GLN A 647 -25.11 -34.24 -11.64
CA GLN A 647 -24.76 -35.29 -12.57
C GLN A 647 -23.76 -36.29 -11.99
N CYS A 648 -23.81 -37.51 -12.41
CA CYS A 648 -22.85 -38.55 -12.03
C CYS A 648 -22.75 -39.63 -13.11
N LEU A 649 -21.58 -40.26 -13.17
CA LEU A 649 -21.44 -41.53 -13.92
C LEU A 649 -21.94 -42.67 -13.06
N CYS A 650 -22.68 -43.57 -13.71
CA CYS A 650 -23.27 -44.75 -13.15
C CYS A 650 -22.86 -45.98 -13.95
N GLN A 651 -23.20 -47.13 -13.39
CA GLN A 651 -23.06 -48.41 -14.06
C GLN A 651 -24.46 -48.99 -14.40
N PRO A 652 -24.57 -49.83 -15.44
CA PRO A 652 -25.82 -50.58 -15.67
C PRO A 652 -26.21 -51.32 -14.41
N GLY A 653 -27.47 -51.24 -14.02
CA GLY A 653 -28.01 -51.83 -12.79
C GLY A 653 -27.99 -50.90 -11.56
N ASP A 654 -27.37 -49.76 -11.62
CA ASP A 654 -27.35 -48.80 -10.48
C ASP A 654 -28.75 -48.30 -10.15
N LYS A 655 -28.96 -48.06 -8.85
CA LYS A 655 -30.11 -47.33 -8.33
C LYS A 655 -29.71 -45.84 -8.13
N VAL A 656 -30.40 -44.96 -8.82
CA VAL A 656 -30.10 -43.51 -8.77
C VAL A 656 -31.29 -42.74 -8.22
N ALA A 657 -31.05 -41.85 -7.28
CA ALA A 657 -32.04 -40.91 -6.79
C ALA A 657 -31.60 -39.47 -7.02
N PHE A 658 -32.42 -38.63 -7.60
CA PHE A 658 -32.31 -37.20 -7.68
C PHE A 658 -33.05 -36.59 -6.49
N ALA A 659 -32.34 -36.11 -5.51
CA ALA A 659 -32.89 -35.75 -4.21
C ALA A 659 -32.37 -34.38 -3.73
N PRO A 660 -32.89 -33.30 -4.29
CA PRO A 660 -32.44 -31.96 -3.91
C PRO A 660 -32.63 -31.69 -2.40
N TYR A 661 -31.64 -31.04 -1.81
CA TYR A 661 -31.75 -30.59 -0.45
C TYR A 661 -32.32 -29.17 -0.42
N VAL A 662 -33.37 -28.99 0.35
CA VAL A 662 -33.98 -27.71 0.70
C VAL A 662 -34.23 -27.73 2.21
N PRO A 663 -33.85 -26.66 2.95
CA PRO A 663 -34.07 -26.62 4.38
C PRO A 663 -35.54 -26.84 4.75
N SER A 664 -35.79 -27.61 5.80
CA SER A 664 -37.15 -27.96 6.26
C SER A 664 -37.98 -26.74 6.72
N THR A 665 -37.36 -25.62 6.89
CA THR A 665 -38.01 -24.32 7.22
C THR A 665 -38.80 -23.74 6.04
N PHE A 666 -38.52 -24.19 4.79
CA PHE A 666 -39.23 -23.75 3.58
C PHE A 666 -40.34 -24.76 3.25
N LYS A 667 -41.57 -24.46 3.70
CA LYS A 667 -42.72 -25.35 3.52
C LYS A 667 -43.46 -25.14 2.19
N ASP A 668 -43.30 -23.98 1.57
CA ASP A 668 -44.07 -23.58 0.37
C ASP A 668 -43.28 -23.80 -0.95
N ILE A 669 -42.40 -24.77 -0.96
CA ILE A 669 -41.69 -25.15 -2.19
C ILE A 669 -42.51 -26.22 -2.96
N ARG A 670 -42.63 -26.03 -4.27
CA ARG A 670 -43.28 -26.99 -5.18
C ARG A 670 -42.25 -27.58 -6.13
N PHE A 671 -42.37 -28.86 -6.40
CA PHE A 671 -41.49 -29.59 -7.29
C PHE A 671 -42.31 -30.11 -8.47
N GLN A 672 -41.74 -30.10 -9.66
CA GLN A 672 -42.27 -30.66 -10.85
C GLN A 672 -41.14 -31.24 -11.69
N TRP A 673 -41.08 -32.56 -11.81
CA TRP A 673 -40.08 -33.25 -12.62
C TRP A 673 -40.58 -33.46 -14.05
N SER A 674 -39.69 -33.52 -15.05
CA SER A 674 -40.05 -33.82 -16.43
C SER A 674 -40.56 -35.26 -16.58
N SER A 675 -40.21 -36.15 -15.67
CA SER A 675 -40.78 -37.49 -15.54
C SER A 675 -42.25 -37.49 -15.07
N GLY A 676 -42.82 -36.33 -14.73
CA GLY A 676 -44.19 -36.17 -14.25
C GLY A 676 -44.37 -36.22 -12.72
N SER A 677 -43.36 -36.55 -11.97
CA SER A 677 -43.40 -36.58 -10.51
C SER A 677 -43.48 -35.16 -9.91
N THR A 678 -44.21 -35.03 -8.81
CA THR A 678 -44.28 -33.82 -7.97
C THR A 678 -43.63 -34.03 -6.61
N GLU A 679 -43.02 -35.17 -6.41
CA GLU A 679 -42.34 -35.50 -5.18
C GLU A 679 -41.00 -34.72 -5.07
N ARG A 680 -40.52 -34.53 -3.85
CA ARG A 680 -39.23 -33.87 -3.61
C ARG A 680 -38.05 -34.59 -4.28
N SER A 681 -38.11 -35.90 -4.38
CA SER A 681 -37.07 -36.77 -4.97
C SER A 681 -37.69 -37.78 -5.93
N VAL A 682 -36.96 -38.11 -6.97
CA VAL A 682 -37.29 -39.19 -7.88
C VAL A 682 -36.22 -40.28 -7.84
N THR A 683 -36.62 -41.52 -7.97
CA THR A 683 -35.69 -42.66 -7.91
C THR A 683 -35.86 -43.54 -9.14
N TYR A 684 -34.74 -43.86 -9.77
CA TYR A 684 -34.63 -44.76 -10.89
C TYR A 684 -33.90 -46.02 -10.42
N ASN A 685 -34.52 -47.15 -10.52
CA ASN A 685 -33.93 -48.45 -10.15
C ASN A 685 -33.40 -49.13 -11.42
N ASP A 686 -32.27 -49.85 -11.32
CA ASP A 686 -31.72 -50.66 -12.38
C ASP A 686 -31.59 -49.91 -13.72
N ILE A 687 -30.86 -48.79 -13.73
CA ILE A 687 -30.76 -47.98 -14.94
C ILE A 687 -29.93 -48.68 -16.01
N GLN A 688 -30.43 -48.69 -17.26
CA GLN A 688 -29.81 -49.35 -18.43
C GLN A 688 -29.44 -48.33 -19.53
N THR A 689 -29.82 -47.07 -19.35
CA THR A 689 -29.51 -45.94 -20.22
C THR A 689 -29.23 -44.70 -19.40
N THR A 690 -28.63 -43.70 -19.99
CA THR A 690 -28.47 -42.37 -19.36
C THR A 690 -29.85 -41.82 -19.00
N ILE A 691 -30.05 -41.48 -17.75
CA ILE A 691 -31.26 -40.85 -17.24
C ILE A 691 -31.07 -39.35 -17.20
N VAL A 692 -32.00 -38.62 -17.79
CA VAL A 692 -32.09 -37.16 -17.73
C VAL A 692 -33.46 -36.81 -17.17
N ASP A 693 -33.49 -36.11 -16.07
CA ASP A 693 -34.74 -35.58 -15.53
C ASP A 693 -34.55 -34.10 -15.09
N THR A 694 -35.45 -33.27 -15.53
CA THR A 694 -35.43 -31.86 -15.28
C THR A 694 -36.42 -31.52 -14.17
N LEU A 695 -35.91 -30.95 -13.11
CA LEU A 695 -36.70 -30.41 -12.02
C LEU A 695 -36.99 -28.94 -12.26
N VAL A 696 -38.28 -28.59 -12.28
CA VAL A 696 -38.75 -27.21 -12.06
C VAL A 696 -39.21 -27.11 -10.61
N TYR A 697 -38.60 -26.22 -9.82
CA TYR A 697 -39.08 -25.95 -8.48
C TYR A 697 -39.45 -24.49 -8.32
N THR A 698 -40.49 -24.19 -7.53
CA THR A 698 -40.95 -22.84 -7.26
C THR A 698 -40.68 -22.51 -5.82
N LEU A 699 -39.96 -21.43 -5.57
CA LEU A 699 -39.61 -20.91 -4.25
C LEU A 699 -39.77 -19.38 -4.22
N PHE A 700 -40.48 -18.85 -3.22
CA PHE A 700 -40.83 -17.44 -3.09
C PHE A 700 -41.50 -16.85 -4.35
N GLY A 701 -42.33 -17.63 -5.01
CA GLY A 701 -43.04 -17.22 -6.20
C GLY A 701 -42.20 -17.15 -7.49
N LYS A 702 -40.96 -17.58 -7.42
CA LYS A 702 -40.06 -17.68 -8.58
C LYS A 702 -39.80 -19.13 -8.91
N SER A 703 -39.83 -19.47 -10.21
CA SER A 703 -39.53 -20.80 -10.70
C SER A 703 -38.08 -20.89 -11.15
N TYR A 704 -37.45 -21.99 -10.82
CA TYR A 704 -36.07 -22.34 -11.15
C TYR A 704 -36.03 -23.70 -11.80
N THR A 705 -35.11 -23.90 -12.71
CA THR A 705 -34.96 -25.17 -13.45
C THR A 705 -33.60 -25.77 -13.17
N VAL A 706 -33.58 -27.05 -12.85
CA VAL A 706 -32.34 -27.82 -12.63
C VAL A 706 -32.43 -29.13 -13.39
N CYS A 707 -31.47 -29.42 -14.23
CA CYS A 707 -31.38 -30.67 -14.99
C CYS A 707 -30.46 -31.64 -14.26
N TYR A 708 -31.00 -32.81 -13.90
CA TYR A 708 -30.24 -33.90 -13.30
C TYR A 708 -29.91 -34.95 -14.35
N VAL A 709 -28.70 -35.51 -14.30
CA VAL A 709 -28.26 -36.54 -15.24
C VAL A 709 -27.47 -37.65 -14.55
N ALA A 710 -27.93 -38.88 -14.71
CA ALA A 710 -27.17 -40.06 -14.39
C ALA A 710 -26.64 -40.68 -15.69
N TYR A 711 -25.36 -40.59 -15.93
CA TYR A 711 -24.76 -41.08 -17.16
C TYR A 711 -24.43 -42.54 -17.09
N LEU A 712 -24.74 -43.25 -18.13
CA LEU A 712 -24.08 -44.49 -18.50
C LEU A 712 -23.16 -44.21 -19.69
N SER A 713 -21.95 -44.72 -19.65
CA SER A 713 -20.97 -44.54 -20.72
C SER A 713 -20.83 -45.82 -21.54
N ASP A 714 -20.80 -45.68 -22.85
CA ASP A 714 -20.52 -46.82 -23.73
C ASP A 714 -19.12 -47.38 -23.39
N THR A 715 -18.95 -48.68 -23.64
CA THR A 715 -17.67 -49.37 -23.38
C THR A 715 -16.60 -49.04 -24.43
N LEU A 716 -17.05 -48.67 -25.63
CA LEU A 716 -16.20 -48.34 -26.77
C LEU A 716 -16.24 -46.86 -27.11
N ASP A 717 -15.15 -46.35 -27.67
CA ASP A 717 -15.09 -44.99 -28.22
C ASP A 717 -15.88 -44.92 -29.53
N SER A 718 -16.52 -43.79 -29.75
CA SER A 718 -17.43 -43.58 -30.87
C SER A 718 -16.67 -43.01 -32.08
N ALA A 719 -17.05 -43.50 -33.26
CA ALA A 719 -16.63 -42.87 -34.51
C ALA A 719 -17.38 -41.56 -34.70
N ILE A 720 -16.65 -40.44 -34.86
CA ILE A 720 -17.19 -39.13 -35.15
C ILE A 720 -16.90 -38.80 -36.63
N PRO A 721 -17.86 -38.35 -37.41
CA PRO A 721 -17.58 -37.86 -38.77
C PRO A 721 -16.55 -36.73 -38.74
N GLU A 722 -15.59 -36.77 -39.68
CA GLU A 722 -14.68 -35.63 -39.87
C GLU A 722 -15.47 -34.39 -40.30
N GLY A 723 -15.05 -33.24 -39.78
CA GLY A 723 -15.75 -31.99 -40.07
C GLY A 723 -15.42 -30.88 -39.10
N TYR A 724 -16.19 -29.81 -39.16
CA TYR A 724 -16.10 -28.67 -38.28
C TYR A 724 -17.22 -28.72 -37.27
N TYR A 725 -16.86 -28.49 -36.01
CA TYR A 725 -17.81 -28.56 -34.91
C TYR A 725 -17.60 -27.44 -33.90
N LEU A 726 -18.69 -26.96 -33.29
CA LEU A 726 -18.66 -26.28 -32.00
C LEU A 726 -18.78 -27.38 -30.95
N ILE A 727 -17.87 -27.37 -29.98
CA ILE A 727 -17.86 -28.35 -28.88
C ILE A 727 -18.51 -27.67 -27.69
N ARG A 728 -19.78 -28.02 -27.40
CA ARG A 728 -20.63 -27.34 -26.42
C ARG A 728 -20.71 -28.17 -25.14
N ASN A 729 -20.43 -27.49 -24.00
CA ASN A 729 -20.90 -27.95 -22.70
C ASN A 729 -22.35 -27.54 -22.51
N ARG A 730 -23.26 -28.48 -22.67
CA ARG A 730 -24.70 -28.21 -22.64
C ARG A 730 -25.21 -27.70 -21.29
N PHE A 731 -24.57 -28.08 -20.19
CA PHE A 731 -25.06 -27.78 -18.82
C PHE A 731 -24.83 -26.32 -18.45
N HIS A 732 -23.71 -25.73 -18.91
CA HIS A 732 -23.40 -24.33 -18.70
C HIS A 732 -23.62 -23.47 -19.94
N ASP A 733 -24.08 -24.07 -21.05
CA ASP A 733 -24.22 -23.44 -22.35
C ASP A 733 -22.95 -22.70 -22.80
N THR A 734 -21.79 -23.31 -22.53
CA THR A 734 -20.49 -22.78 -22.87
C THR A 734 -19.83 -23.62 -23.96
N TYR A 735 -18.90 -23.02 -24.68
CA TYR A 735 -18.27 -23.60 -25.86
C TYR A 735 -16.76 -23.61 -25.70
N LEU A 736 -16.12 -24.72 -26.11
CA LEU A 736 -14.67 -24.85 -26.10
C LEU A 736 -14.06 -23.73 -26.95
N THR A 737 -13.26 -22.88 -26.33
CA THR A 737 -12.76 -21.63 -26.91
C THR A 737 -11.24 -21.60 -26.89
N ASN A 738 -10.65 -21.30 -28.02
CA ASN A 738 -9.25 -20.95 -28.12
C ASN A 738 -9.03 -19.51 -27.63
N ASN A 739 -8.26 -19.33 -26.56
CA ASN A 739 -7.95 -18.03 -25.97
C ASN A 739 -6.57 -17.51 -26.36
N THR A 740 -6.01 -17.98 -27.48
CA THR A 740 -4.72 -17.50 -27.94
C THR A 740 -4.78 -16.02 -28.27
N VAL A 741 -3.81 -15.25 -27.75
CA VAL A 741 -3.61 -13.84 -28.05
C VAL A 741 -2.35 -13.71 -28.88
N GLU A 742 -2.36 -12.87 -29.90
CA GLU A 742 -1.20 -12.62 -30.77
C GLU A 742 -0.03 -12.11 -29.93
N GLY A 743 1.16 -12.71 -30.12
CA GLY A 743 2.37 -12.36 -29.37
C GLY A 743 2.60 -13.15 -28.07
N LEU A 744 1.62 -13.93 -27.58
CA LEU A 744 1.83 -14.83 -26.44
C LEU A 744 2.11 -16.27 -26.91
N PRO A 745 3.14 -16.91 -26.35
CA PRO A 745 3.55 -18.24 -26.85
C PRO A 745 2.55 -19.35 -26.49
N TYR A 746 1.71 -19.14 -25.47
CA TYR A 746 0.79 -20.15 -24.94
C TYR A 746 -0.53 -19.52 -24.52
N ALA A 747 -1.61 -20.24 -24.79
CA ALA A 747 -2.90 -20.04 -24.15
C ALA A 747 -3.55 -21.42 -23.87
N ASN A 748 -4.34 -21.51 -22.83
CA ASN A 748 -5.17 -22.69 -22.57
C ASN A 748 -6.56 -22.45 -23.18
N ALA A 749 -7.11 -23.47 -23.84
CA ALA A 749 -8.50 -23.44 -24.20
C ALA A 749 -9.38 -23.59 -22.95
N THR A 750 -10.48 -22.85 -22.90
CA THR A 750 -11.48 -22.89 -21.83
C THR A 750 -12.88 -22.93 -22.41
N PHE A 751 -13.88 -23.21 -21.59
CA PHE A 751 -15.26 -23.09 -22.01
C PHE A 751 -15.81 -21.71 -21.70
N THR A 752 -16.27 -21.00 -22.73
CA THR A 752 -16.82 -19.63 -22.58
C THR A 752 -18.20 -19.52 -23.22
N ALA A 753 -18.93 -18.46 -22.93
CA ALA A 753 -20.18 -18.15 -23.61
C ALA A 753 -20.01 -18.17 -25.13
N LYS A 754 -21.08 -18.48 -25.86
CA LYS A 754 -21.08 -18.50 -27.33
C LYS A 754 -20.63 -17.14 -27.87
N LYS A 755 -19.68 -17.18 -28.79
CA LYS A 755 -19.22 -16.00 -29.53
C LYS A 755 -20.03 -15.85 -30.80
N GLU A 756 -19.99 -14.64 -31.36
CA GLU A 756 -20.69 -14.29 -32.62
C GLU A 756 -19.70 -13.72 -33.65
N GLY A 757 -20.14 -13.68 -34.94
CA GLY A 757 -19.34 -13.14 -36.02
C GLY A 757 -18.01 -13.86 -36.20
N ASP A 758 -16.94 -13.13 -36.54
CA ASP A 758 -15.61 -13.69 -36.78
C ASP A 758 -15.01 -14.31 -35.51
N ALA A 759 -15.40 -13.86 -34.32
CA ALA A 759 -14.93 -14.41 -33.06
C ALA A 759 -15.44 -15.86 -32.82
N LEU A 760 -16.51 -16.28 -33.50
CA LEU A 760 -17.01 -17.65 -33.43
C LEU A 760 -15.99 -18.69 -33.97
N GLN A 761 -15.07 -18.28 -34.86
CA GLN A 761 -13.98 -19.14 -35.35
C GLN A 761 -13.06 -19.62 -34.22
N GLN A 762 -12.95 -18.87 -33.11
CA GLN A 762 -12.21 -19.28 -31.92
C GLN A 762 -12.88 -20.46 -31.19
N GLN A 763 -14.16 -20.74 -31.48
CA GLN A 763 -14.95 -21.84 -30.93
C GLN A 763 -15.21 -22.95 -31.95
N ALA A 764 -14.80 -22.79 -33.20
CA ALA A 764 -14.93 -23.75 -34.26
C ALA A 764 -13.70 -24.64 -34.38
N TRP A 765 -13.89 -25.95 -34.33
CA TRP A 765 -12.85 -26.96 -34.30
C TRP A 765 -12.96 -27.91 -35.48
N LYS A 766 -11.88 -28.11 -36.22
CA LYS A 766 -11.75 -29.17 -37.21
C LYS A 766 -11.42 -30.47 -36.46
N VAL A 767 -12.27 -31.46 -36.63
CA VAL A 767 -12.11 -32.80 -36.10
C VAL A 767 -11.64 -33.71 -37.21
N THR A 768 -10.40 -34.18 -37.11
CA THR A 768 -9.76 -35.03 -38.13
C THR A 768 -9.38 -36.38 -37.54
N ASN A 769 -9.74 -37.46 -38.18
CA ASN A 769 -9.48 -38.80 -37.69
C ASN A 769 -8.01 -39.18 -37.90
N GLU A 770 -7.33 -39.63 -36.87
CA GLU A 770 -5.93 -40.05 -36.90
C GLU A 770 -5.75 -41.58 -36.98
N ASN A 771 -6.76 -42.38 -36.68
CA ASN A 771 -6.82 -43.86 -36.80
C ASN A 771 -5.59 -44.59 -36.23
N VAL A 772 -4.97 -44.11 -35.17
CA VAL A 772 -3.73 -44.72 -34.64
C VAL A 772 -4.02 -45.93 -33.76
N ASP A 773 -5.07 -45.86 -32.90
CA ASP A 773 -5.47 -46.90 -31.96
C ASP A 773 -7.00 -46.93 -31.79
N GLY A 774 -7.77 -47.00 -32.85
CA GLY A 774 -9.23 -46.86 -32.88
C GLY A 774 -9.65 -45.45 -33.27
N PRO A 775 -10.95 -45.08 -33.10
CA PRO A 775 -11.44 -43.78 -33.50
C PRO A 775 -10.92 -42.71 -32.58
N CYS A 776 -9.82 -42.06 -33.01
CA CYS A 776 -9.22 -40.95 -32.33
C CYS A 776 -9.03 -39.76 -33.27
N TYR A 777 -9.05 -38.56 -32.72
CA TYR A 777 -9.18 -37.31 -33.46
C TYR A 777 -8.24 -36.23 -32.97
N ASP A 778 -7.63 -35.52 -33.91
CA ASP A 778 -7.04 -34.23 -33.67
C ASP A 778 -8.13 -33.14 -33.65
N LEU A 779 -7.98 -32.19 -32.75
CA LEU A 779 -8.83 -31.02 -32.63
C LEU A 779 -8.01 -29.78 -33.02
N GLN A 780 -8.25 -29.22 -34.22
CA GLN A 780 -7.57 -28.05 -34.73
C GLN A 780 -8.53 -26.86 -34.74
N ASN A 781 -8.11 -25.72 -34.12
CA ASN A 781 -8.96 -24.54 -34.08
C ASN A 781 -8.96 -23.81 -35.41
N LEU A 782 -10.13 -23.29 -35.81
CA LEU A 782 -10.30 -22.61 -37.10
C LEU A 782 -9.64 -21.22 -37.13
N ALA A 783 -9.61 -20.49 -36.02
CA ALA A 783 -9.13 -19.11 -36.00
C ALA A 783 -7.62 -18.98 -36.24
N ASP A 784 -6.81 -19.88 -35.70
CA ASP A 784 -5.34 -19.78 -35.76
C ASP A 784 -4.62 -21.06 -36.20
N GLN A 785 -5.39 -22.09 -36.57
CA GLN A 785 -4.92 -23.41 -37.03
C GLN A 785 -4.08 -24.19 -35.98
N ARG A 786 -4.14 -23.78 -34.71
CA ARG A 786 -3.47 -24.48 -33.61
C ARG A 786 -4.23 -25.71 -33.16
N TYR A 787 -3.49 -26.71 -32.67
CA TYR A 787 -4.05 -27.95 -32.15
C TYR A 787 -4.26 -27.87 -30.65
N LEU A 788 -5.32 -28.51 -30.19
CA LEU A 788 -5.55 -28.75 -28.78
C LEU A 788 -4.59 -29.85 -28.31
N ALA A 789 -3.63 -29.50 -27.49
CA ALA A 789 -2.69 -30.47 -26.90
C ALA A 789 -3.14 -30.92 -25.50
N LEU A 790 -2.38 -31.84 -24.93
CA LEU A 790 -2.58 -32.31 -23.55
C LEU A 790 -2.67 -31.11 -22.60
N THR A 791 -3.51 -31.17 -21.59
CA THR A 791 -3.79 -30.07 -20.63
C THR A 791 -4.49 -28.85 -21.22
N MET A 792 -5.25 -29.03 -22.29
CA MET A 792 -6.01 -27.95 -22.95
C MET A 792 -5.15 -26.80 -23.50
N ARG A 793 -3.87 -27.05 -23.71
CA ARG A 793 -2.94 -26.06 -24.25
C ARG A 793 -3.05 -25.97 -25.77
N MET A 794 -3.05 -24.77 -26.31
CA MET A 794 -3.01 -24.52 -27.74
C MET A 794 -1.56 -24.55 -28.26
N THR A 795 -1.29 -25.38 -29.28
CA THR A 795 0.06 -25.58 -29.85
C THR A 795 0.03 -25.53 -31.37
N ALA A 796 1.14 -25.07 -31.97
CA ALA A 796 1.26 -24.99 -33.41
C ALA A 796 1.58 -26.36 -34.09
N SER A 797 2.21 -27.27 -33.37
CA SER A 797 2.74 -28.51 -33.96
C SER A 797 2.49 -29.77 -33.13
N THR A 798 2.27 -29.69 -31.85
CA THR A 798 2.02 -30.86 -31.00
C THR A 798 0.58 -31.30 -31.12
N ARG A 799 0.34 -32.51 -31.56
CA ARG A 799 -0.99 -33.09 -31.65
C ARG A 799 -1.21 -34.04 -30.50
N THR A 800 -2.43 -34.07 -29.97
CA THR A 800 -2.84 -35.04 -28.94
C THR A 800 -4.12 -35.72 -29.40
N PRO A 801 -4.14 -37.04 -29.57
CA PRO A 801 -5.35 -37.72 -29.99
C PRO A 801 -6.41 -37.67 -28.89
N TYR A 802 -7.60 -37.25 -29.26
CA TYR A 802 -8.78 -37.23 -28.44
C TYR A 802 -9.76 -38.34 -28.85
N TYR A 803 -10.42 -38.88 -27.86
CA TYR A 803 -11.40 -39.93 -28.03
C TYR A 803 -12.76 -39.44 -27.51
N PHE A 804 -13.81 -39.79 -28.20
CA PHE A 804 -15.20 -39.45 -27.83
C PHE A 804 -15.93 -40.72 -27.41
N ARG A 805 -16.32 -40.77 -26.15
CA ARG A 805 -17.07 -41.89 -25.60
C ARG A 805 -18.50 -41.47 -25.36
N LYS A 806 -19.43 -42.11 -26.02
CA LYS A 806 -20.85 -41.73 -25.98
C LYS A 806 -21.46 -42.00 -24.63
N ALA A 807 -22.25 -41.07 -24.12
CA ALA A 807 -23.14 -41.30 -23.02
C ALA A 807 -24.32 -42.15 -23.55
N THR A 808 -24.46 -43.39 -23.06
CA THR A 808 -25.37 -44.39 -23.57
C THR A 808 -26.78 -43.85 -23.67
N GLY A 809 -27.42 -44.01 -24.82
CA GLY A 809 -28.76 -43.52 -25.09
C GLY A 809 -28.86 -42.02 -25.44
N THR A 810 -27.79 -41.32 -25.60
CA THR A 810 -27.75 -39.87 -25.92
C THR A 810 -26.93 -39.57 -27.17
N GLN A 811 -26.85 -38.31 -27.57
CA GLN A 811 -25.94 -37.81 -28.59
C GLN A 811 -24.75 -37.00 -27.95
N TRP A 812 -24.48 -37.23 -26.70
CA TRP A 812 -23.43 -36.55 -25.93
C TRP A 812 -22.21 -37.41 -25.79
N TYR A 813 -21.02 -36.81 -25.66
CA TYR A 813 -19.74 -37.50 -25.62
C TYR A 813 -18.89 -37.03 -24.46
N HIS A 814 -18.31 -37.95 -23.71
CA HIS A 814 -17.21 -37.71 -22.81
C HIS A 814 -15.92 -37.58 -23.60
N LEU A 815 -15.25 -36.49 -23.51
CA LEU A 815 -13.95 -36.24 -24.13
C LEU A 815 -12.84 -36.82 -23.25
N ARG A 816 -11.95 -37.60 -23.84
CA ARG A 816 -10.80 -38.17 -23.15
C ARG A 816 -9.57 -38.20 -24.06
N ASN A 817 -8.36 -38.31 -23.50
CA ASN A 817 -7.14 -38.57 -24.25
C ASN A 817 -6.73 -40.07 -24.22
N LYS A 818 -5.57 -40.41 -24.82
CA LYS A 818 -5.06 -41.81 -24.90
C LYS A 818 -4.79 -42.42 -23.51
N ARG A 819 -4.36 -41.67 -22.52
CA ARG A 819 -4.41 -42.07 -21.12
C ARG A 819 -5.85 -41.83 -20.69
N PRO A 820 -6.50 -42.71 -19.93
CA PRO A 820 -7.92 -42.55 -19.59
C PRO A 820 -8.10 -41.35 -18.64
N CYS A 821 -7.70 -40.17 -19.09
CA CYS A 821 -7.91 -38.89 -18.43
C CYS A 821 -9.16 -38.27 -19.02
N TYR A 822 -10.21 -38.19 -18.23
CA TYR A 822 -11.41 -37.42 -18.56
C TYR A 822 -11.26 -35.99 -18.11
N PHE A 823 -11.88 -35.08 -18.85
CA PHE A 823 -11.84 -33.68 -18.55
C PHE A 823 -12.97 -33.25 -17.61
N THR A 824 -12.65 -32.50 -16.63
CA THR A 824 -13.59 -31.79 -15.75
C THR A 824 -13.69 -30.36 -16.18
N ILE A 825 -14.87 -29.88 -16.50
CA ILE A 825 -15.15 -28.49 -16.82
C ILE A 825 -15.65 -27.83 -15.54
N ASN A 826 -14.90 -26.84 -15.03
CA ASN A 826 -15.28 -26.11 -13.83
C ASN A 826 -16.34 -25.05 -14.13
N ASP A 827 -17.01 -24.54 -13.12
CA ASP A 827 -18.05 -23.50 -13.26
C ASP A 827 -17.53 -22.20 -13.88
N ASP A 828 -16.24 -21.88 -13.74
CA ASP A 828 -15.58 -20.75 -14.37
C ASP A 828 -15.14 -21.02 -15.82
N GLY A 829 -15.44 -22.18 -16.36
CA GLY A 829 -15.07 -22.63 -17.71
C GLY A 829 -13.64 -23.14 -17.85
N THR A 830 -12.85 -23.16 -16.79
CA THR A 830 -11.55 -23.83 -16.79
C THR A 830 -11.72 -25.35 -16.87
N VAL A 831 -10.72 -26.02 -17.39
CA VAL A 831 -10.76 -27.48 -17.58
C VAL A 831 -9.63 -28.13 -16.83
N ASP A 832 -9.98 -28.96 -15.87
CA ASP A 832 -9.06 -29.84 -15.17
C ASP A 832 -9.06 -31.22 -15.80
N HIS A 833 -8.00 -31.99 -15.60
CA HIS A 833 -7.88 -33.37 -16.01
C HIS A 833 -7.57 -34.23 -14.79
N THR A 834 -8.38 -35.28 -14.62
CA THR A 834 -8.16 -36.26 -13.55
C THR A 834 -7.43 -37.48 -14.08
N THR A 835 -6.41 -37.93 -13.36
CA THR A 835 -5.63 -39.12 -13.69
C THR A 835 -6.31 -40.43 -13.30
N TYR A 836 -7.54 -40.41 -12.77
CA TYR A 836 -8.26 -41.61 -12.31
C TYR A 836 -9.65 -41.75 -12.95
N TYR A 837 -9.97 -42.96 -13.32
CA TYR A 837 -11.11 -43.68 -13.91
C TYR A 837 -12.53 -43.16 -13.59
N VAL A 838 -12.77 -41.94 -13.32
CA VAL A 838 -14.13 -41.44 -13.11
C VAL A 838 -14.43 -40.35 -14.12
N PRO A 839 -15.26 -40.57 -15.14
CA PRO A 839 -15.84 -39.50 -15.91
C PRO A 839 -16.74 -38.72 -14.96
N THR A 840 -16.17 -37.70 -14.32
CA THR A 840 -16.91 -37.01 -13.28
C THR A 840 -17.67 -35.84 -13.85
N ASN A 841 -17.46 -35.45 -15.12
CA ASN A 841 -18.05 -34.19 -15.53
C ASN A 841 -18.38 -34.10 -17.00
N PHE A 842 -19.44 -33.46 -17.20
CA PHE A 842 -20.05 -32.83 -18.36
C PHE A 842 -19.66 -33.39 -19.73
N PRO A 843 -20.47 -34.27 -20.27
CA PRO A 843 -20.32 -34.61 -21.67
C PRO A 843 -20.54 -33.37 -22.54
N VAL A 844 -19.86 -33.37 -23.67
CA VAL A 844 -19.99 -32.34 -24.67
C VAL A 844 -20.92 -32.77 -25.78
N GLU A 845 -21.55 -31.79 -26.40
CA GLU A 845 -22.32 -31.96 -27.61
C GLU A 845 -21.48 -31.47 -28.80
N LEU A 846 -21.45 -32.22 -29.87
CA LEU A 846 -20.80 -31.84 -31.12
C LEU A 846 -21.84 -31.23 -32.05
N ILE A 847 -21.81 -29.91 -32.19
CA ILE A 847 -22.75 -29.20 -33.07
C ILE A 847 -22.02 -28.91 -34.40
N PRO A 848 -22.51 -29.48 -35.53
CA PRO A 848 -21.90 -29.24 -36.82
C PRO A 848 -21.78 -27.73 -37.12
N TYR A 849 -20.61 -27.28 -37.58
CA TYR A 849 -20.32 -25.93 -37.93
C TYR A 849 -20.13 -25.80 -39.44
N THR A 850 -20.93 -24.96 -40.08
CA THR A 850 -20.79 -24.72 -41.52
C THR A 850 -19.83 -23.59 -41.73
N LEU A 851 -18.77 -23.83 -42.50
CA LEU A 851 -17.84 -22.77 -42.88
C LEU A 851 -18.57 -21.61 -43.57
N PRO A 852 -18.28 -20.36 -43.24
CA PRO A 852 -18.82 -19.21 -44.00
C PRO A 852 -18.46 -19.33 -45.47
N ALA A 853 -19.39 -18.99 -46.36
CA ALA A 853 -19.20 -19.05 -47.81
C ALA A 853 -17.94 -18.24 -48.19
N GLY A 854 -16.92 -18.93 -48.72
CA GLY A 854 -15.61 -18.30 -49.08
C GLY A 854 -14.40 -18.88 -48.38
N ILE A 855 -14.53 -19.70 -47.34
CA ILE A 855 -13.45 -20.44 -46.74
C ILE A 855 -13.53 -21.89 -47.20
N HIS A 856 -12.81 -22.19 -48.29
CA HIS A 856 -12.59 -23.58 -48.70
C HIS A 856 -11.30 -24.12 -48.07
N ASP A 857 -11.35 -25.37 -47.67
CA ASP A 857 -10.15 -26.11 -47.24
C ASP A 857 -9.18 -26.19 -48.42
N ILE A 858 -8.18 -25.37 -48.42
CA ILE A 858 -7.09 -25.48 -49.41
C ILE A 858 -6.15 -26.54 -48.87
N HIS A 859 -6.34 -27.76 -49.32
CA HIS A 859 -5.27 -28.77 -49.26
C HIS A 859 -4.06 -28.15 -49.98
N ALA A 860 -3.09 -27.66 -49.22
CA ALA A 860 -1.81 -27.23 -49.75
C ALA A 860 -1.01 -28.46 -50.16
N ASP A 861 -1.34 -29.05 -51.31
CA ASP A 861 -0.31 -29.73 -52.09
C ASP A 861 0.78 -28.70 -52.36
N LYS A 862 1.98 -28.95 -51.86
CA LYS A 862 3.18 -28.17 -52.13
C LYS A 862 3.50 -28.27 -53.63
N VAL A 863 2.82 -27.46 -54.44
CA VAL A 863 3.28 -27.08 -55.73
C VAL A 863 3.56 -25.56 -55.66
N SER A 864 4.81 -25.21 -55.71
CA SER A 864 5.25 -23.83 -55.85
C SER A 864 4.76 -23.29 -57.19
N ASP A 865 3.53 -22.83 -57.26
CA ASP A 865 2.96 -22.22 -58.44
C ASP A 865 3.11 -20.71 -58.29
N ASP A 866 3.93 -20.10 -59.10
CA ASP A 866 4.21 -18.66 -59.15
C ASP A 866 3.05 -17.85 -59.71
N LYS A 867 1.80 -18.31 -59.49
CA LYS A 867 0.56 -17.73 -59.97
C LYS A 867 0.06 -16.63 -59.04
N ARG A 868 -0.29 -15.50 -59.60
CA ARG A 868 -0.89 -14.34 -58.96
C ARG A 868 -2.39 -14.28 -59.26
N TYR A 869 -3.20 -13.93 -58.29
CA TYR A 869 -4.65 -13.82 -58.41
C TYR A 869 -5.13 -12.44 -57.90
N ASN A 870 -6.13 -11.82 -58.55
CA ASN A 870 -6.79 -10.68 -57.98
C ASN A 870 -7.76 -11.08 -56.87
N ILE A 871 -8.41 -10.10 -56.23
CA ILE A 871 -9.35 -10.34 -55.13
C ILE A 871 -10.63 -11.09 -55.52
N GLN A 872 -10.92 -11.19 -56.83
CA GLN A 872 -12.04 -11.99 -57.38
C GLN A 872 -11.62 -13.41 -57.71
N GLY A 873 -10.35 -13.83 -57.38
CA GLY A 873 -9.85 -15.16 -57.68
C GLY A 873 -9.43 -15.41 -59.10
N GLN A 874 -9.38 -14.39 -59.96
CA GLN A 874 -8.94 -14.49 -61.32
C GLN A 874 -7.41 -14.41 -61.39
N ARG A 875 -6.78 -15.29 -62.18
CA ARG A 875 -5.33 -15.26 -62.42
C ARG A 875 -4.95 -13.99 -63.18
N VAL A 876 -3.91 -13.30 -62.69
CA VAL A 876 -3.43 -12.06 -63.25
C VAL A 876 -1.95 -12.13 -63.64
N GLY A 877 -1.57 -11.38 -64.67
CA GLY A 877 -0.20 -11.29 -65.17
C GLY A 877 0.66 -10.37 -64.29
N ALA A 878 1.94 -10.31 -64.69
CA ALA A 878 2.93 -9.50 -64.00
C ALA A 878 2.64 -8.01 -63.98
N ASP A 879 1.89 -7.54 -65.03
CA ASP A 879 1.59 -6.13 -65.25
C ASP A 879 0.28 -5.65 -64.57
N TYR A 880 -0.38 -6.54 -63.84
CA TYR A 880 -1.64 -6.21 -63.13
C TYR A 880 -1.37 -5.24 -61.99
N LYS A 881 -2.04 -4.10 -62.00
CA LYS A 881 -2.03 -3.07 -60.96
C LYS A 881 -3.26 -3.22 -60.05
N GLY A 882 -3.02 -3.30 -58.75
CA GLY A 882 -4.09 -3.50 -57.77
C GLY A 882 -3.70 -4.51 -56.68
N LEU A 883 -4.70 -4.94 -55.88
CA LEU A 883 -4.49 -5.93 -54.82
C LEU A 883 -4.41 -7.34 -55.47
N ILE A 884 -3.30 -8.01 -55.24
CA ILE A 884 -3.08 -9.39 -55.66
C ILE A 884 -2.86 -10.33 -54.49
N ILE A 885 -3.18 -11.59 -54.68
CA ILE A 885 -2.86 -12.69 -53.82
C ILE A 885 -1.82 -13.56 -54.48
N HIS A 886 -0.65 -13.70 -53.86
CA HIS A 886 0.45 -14.51 -54.34
C HIS A 886 1.06 -15.30 -53.17
N ASN A 887 1.15 -16.61 -53.30
CA ASN A 887 1.59 -17.50 -52.22
C ASN A 887 0.86 -17.24 -50.87
N GLY A 888 -0.45 -17.08 -50.91
CA GLY A 888 -1.29 -16.86 -49.72
C GLY A 888 -1.11 -15.49 -49.06
N LYS A 889 -0.32 -14.59 -49.60
CA LYS A 889 -0.13 -13.22 -49.09
C LYS A 889 -0.73 -12.19 -50.02
N LYS A 890 -1.26 -11.11 -49.46
CA LYS A 890 -1.82 -9.97 -50.19
C LYS A 890 -0.77 -8.91 -50.47
N TYR A 891 -0.67 -8.44 -51.71
CA TYR A 891 0.25 -7.39 -52.14
C TYR A 891 -0.50 -6.34 -52.94
N ILE A 892 -0.15 -5.10 -52.81
CA ILE A 892 -0.63 -4.00 -53.71
C ILE A 892 0.46 -3.71 -54.71
N ILE A 893 0.17 -3.95 -55.99
CA ILE A 893 1.04 -3.56 -57.09
C ILE A 893 0.55 -2.20 -57.58
N ARG A 894 1.40 -1.19 -57.47
CA ARG A 894 1.11 0.21 -57.84
C ARG A 894 1.42 0.50 -59.32
#